data_ab7846f3a72b6a5b2602fce5a23443a0
#
_entry.id   ab7846f3a72b6a5b2602fce5a23443a0
#
_cell.length_a   1.000
_cell.length_b   1.000
_cell.length_c   1.000
_cell.angle_alpha   90.00
_cell.angle_beta   90.00
_cell.angle_gamma   90.00
#
_symmetry.space_group_name_H-M   'P 1'
#
loop_
_entity.id
_entity.type
_entity.pdbx_description
1 polymer ?
#
loop_
_entity_poly.entity_id
_entity_poly.type
_entity_poly.pdbx_seq_one_letter_code
_entity_poly.pdbx_strand_id
1 'polypeptide(L)'
;MEIINPSGKKTLKLETDFCGRKLGLEVNRVGFRATSSVLVTYGDTVVLGSVVVGNKPILQDFFPLTVEYQERYYASGKISSSKFIKREGKPSEEAVLVSRLIDRPIRPLFPKGYRQEIQVVSTVLSMDPNFRPDVIAMIAASSALMLAGVPFDGPIAGLRIGRVNGEYKAFLSPEEREASDLDLVVAGKDSGITMVEAGANEVPEDVIIDGMAWGLEQLQPAIKLQNELREKVGVVEQEYTLMLPSEEVKNQVDAWMVGKLDDKFRISNTVERNQLISDLKYAMHDEFCQKIVSDEDAGVTDKMSDEEKMSTRTKYYDEHFRDEYGEAFELAVKRDVRKNIIEKGVRPDGRKLDEVRPLSSQVGVLPRVHGSSIFTRGVTQALNAVTLAPLSYAQLVDTMETTDGTRRYMHHYNAPGYTVGECSRMGSPGRREIGHGYLAERALMPVLPSEEEFPYAIRSVTDIMSQNGSTSMAATCSSCLALMDAGVPLKRPVSGVAMGLMMDGDKPYVLTDLMDAEDFAGDMDFKVTGTTEGVTAMQMDMKVHGLPISVLSEAIKKAHAGRMFILKHMLSVLEGPRDHLSPYAPRIEKLMINPDKIGAVIGKGGEIINKITAETGAEINIEESGLITVAAADTDKIEKALDWIRSLTEEPEVGKIYKGKVVTIKEFGAFVNILPGIDGMLHISQISDKRIAKVEDVLKVGQEVKVRLDAIDDKGRLNLSMRRVEQ
;
A
#
# COMPACT_ATOMS: atom_id res chain seq x y z
N MET A 1 7.21 -22.10 -38.05
CA MET A 1 7.18 -23.55 -37.73
C MET A 1 5.90 -23.80 -36.94
N GLU A 2 4.97 -24.59 -37.49
CA GLU A 2 3.77 -24.98 -36.70
C GLU A 2 4.22 -25.84 -35.52
N ILE A 3 4.01 -25.36 -34.30
CA ILE A 3 4.28 -26.12 -33.08
C ILE A 3 3.01 -26.91 -32.77
N ILE A 4 3.10 -28.24 -32.83
CA ILE A 4 2.05 -29.14 -32.40
C ILE A 4 2.35 -29.55 -30.96
N ASN A 5 1.41 -29.33 -30.05
CA ASN A 5 1.60 -29.70 -28.65
C ASN A 5 1.56 -31.26 -28.48
N PRO A 6 1.98 -31.81 -27.32
CA PRO A 6 1.95 -33.25 -27.05
C PRO A 6 0.54 -33.88 -27.16
N SER A 7 -0.53 -33.12 -27.07
CA SER A 7 -1.91 -33.58 -27.27
C SER A 7 -2.39 -33.49 -28.73
N GLY A 8 -1.51 -33.16 -29.67
CA GLY A 8 -1.81 -33.05 -31.10
C GLY A 8 -2.56 -31.73 -31.51
N LYS A 9 -2.74 -30.80 -30.58
CA LYS A 9 -3.39 -29.51 -30.88
C LYS A 9 -2.38 -28.54 -31.49
N LYS A 10 -2.80 -27.81 -32.52
CA LYS A 10 -2.01 -26.73 -33.13
C LYS A 10 -2.01 -25.49 -32.26
N THR A 11 -0.90 -24.77 -32.28
CA THR A 11 -0.82 -23.42 -31.67
C THR A 11 -1.76 -22.47 -32.43
N LEU A 12 -2.59 -21.76 -31.68
CA LEU A 12 -3.47 -20.71 -32.20
C LEU A 12 -3.03 -19.38 -31.60
N LYS A 13 -2.80 -18.37 -32.45
CA LYS A 13 -2.48 -17.00 -32.06
C LYS A 13 -3.48 -16.03 -32.68
N LEU A 14 -4.03 -15.15 -31.86
CA LEU A 14 -4.88 -14.03 -32.28
C LEU A 14 -4.25 -12.72 -31.82
N GLU A 15 -4.48 -11.64 -32.58
CA GLU A 15 -3.93 -10.31 -32.27
C GLU A 15 -4.94 -9.22 -32.58
N THR A 16 -4.92 -8.14 -31.80
CA THR A 16 -5.67 -6.91 -32.04
C THR A 16 -4.82 -5.69 -31.70
N ASP A 17 -5.23 -4.53 -32.22
CA ASP A 17 -4.68 -3.25 -31.74
C ASP A 17 -5.32 -2.90 -30.39
N PHE A 18 -4.49 -2.62 -29.38
CA PHE A 18 -4.92 -2.25 -28.05
C PHE A 18 -4.10 -1.06 -27.58
N CYS A 19 -4.73 0.12 -27.45
CA CYS A 19 -4.07 1.36 -27.02
C CYS A 19 -2.76 1.65 -27.78
N GLY A 20 -2.78 1.48 -29.11
CA GLY A 20 -1.65 1.82 -29.98
C GLY A 20 -0.56 0.77 -30.13
N ARG A 21 -0.72 -0.43 -29.53
CA ARG A 21 0.20 -1.57 -29.67
C ARG A 21 -0.55 -2.86 -29.96
N LYS A 22 0.15 -3.87 -30.45
CA LYS A 22 -0.43 -5.19 -30.66
C LYS A 22 -0.55 -5.97 -29.36
N LEU A 23 -1.79 -6.36 -29.02
CA LEU A 23 -2.09 -7.34 -27.99
C LEU A 23 -2.28 -8.70 -28.67
N GLY A 24 -1.48 -9.70 -28.27
CA GLY A 24 -1.55 -11.05 -28.82
C GLY A 24 -1.92 -12.06 -27.74
N LEU A 25 -2.81 -13.00 -28.07
CA LEU A 25 -3.19 -14.15 -27.26
C LEU A 25 -2.79 -15.44 -27.99
N GLU A 26 -1.97 -16.28 -27.36
CA GLU A 26 -1.47 -17.53 -27.95
C GLU A 26 -1.74 -18.71 -27.01
N VAL A 27 -2.34 -19.78 -27.55
CA VAL A 27 -2.68 -20.99 -26.79
C VAL A 27 -2.01 -22.22 -27.38
N ASN A 28 -1.99 -23.33 -26.63
CA ASN A 28 -1.40 -24.61 -26.99
C ASN A 28 0.13 -24.58 -27.24
N ARG A 29 0.85 -23.61 -26.66
CA ARG A 29 2.30 -23.50 -26.78
C ARG A 29 3.06 -23.95 -25.56
N VAL A 30 2.57 -23.63 -24.37
CA VAL A 30 3.19 -23.94 -23.08
C VAL A 30 2.14 -24.32 -22.04
N GLY A 31 2.53 -24.89 -20.91
CA GLY A 31 1.63 -25.15 -19.77
C GLY A 31 0.64 -26.29 -19.99
N PHE A 32 1.00 -27.34 -20.72
CA PHE A 32 0.12 -28.43 -21.18
C PHE A 32 -0.55 -29.25 -20.05
N ARG A 33 -0.13 -29.13 -18.80
CA ARG A 33 -0.72 -29.82 -17.64
C ARG A 33 -1.74 -28.97 -16.90
N ALA A 34 -1.77 -27.67 -17.13
CA ALA A 34 -2.82 -26.80 -16.61
C ALA A 34 -4.17 -27.13 -17.27
N THR A 35 -5.27 -26.84 -16.60
CA THR A 35 -6.63 -26.93 -17.20
C THR A 35 -6.68 -26.04 -18.44
N SER A 36 -6.13 -24.84 -18.35
CA SER A 36 -5.93 -23.91 -19.46
C SER A 36 -4.67 -23.08 -19.28
N SER A 37 -4.09 -22.64 -20.40
CA SER A 37 -2.94 -21.71 -20.38
C SER A 37 -2.95 -20.81 -21.60
N VAL A 38 -2.58 -19.54 -21.42
CA VAL A 38 -2.51 -18.53 -22.49
C VAL A 38 -1.23 -17.73 -22.31
N LEU A 39 -0.46 -17.58 -23.40
CA LEU A 39 0.60 -16.58 -23.48
C LEU A 39 0.01 -15.27 -24.02
N VAL A 40 0.13 -14.21 -23.25
CA VAL A 40 -0.28 -12.86 -23.64
C VAL A 40 0.95 -12.04 -23.96
N THR A 41 0.96 -11.41 -25.13
CA THR A 41 2.05 -10.55 -25.59
C THR A 41 1.56 -9.13 -25.80
N TYR A 42 2.32 -8.14 -25.31
CA TYR A 42 2.07 -6.72 -25.54
C TYR A 42 3.39 -5.98 -25.65
N GLY A 43 3.79 -5.59 -26.85
CA GLY A 43 5.16 -5.18 -27.12
C GLY A 43 6.15 -6.31 -26.74
N ASP A 44 7.17 -6.00 -25.95
CA ASP A 44 8.15 -6.96 -25.44
C ASP A 44 7.70 -7.64 -24.13
N THR A 45 6.55 -7.26 -23.59
CA THR A 45 5.98 -7.91 -22.42
C THR A 45 5.30 -9.22 -22.79
N VAL A 46 5.65 -10.30 -22.09
CA VAL A 46 5.05 -11.61 -22.23
C VAL A 46 4.63 -12.15 -20.87
N VAL A 47 3.36 -12.45 -20.72
CA VAL A 47 2.78 -13.01 -19.49
C VAL A 47 2.13 -14.35 -19.77
N LEU A 48 2.44 -15.36 -18.97
CA LEU A 48 1.76 -16.65 -18.98
C LEU A 48 0.61 -16.60 -17.95
N GLY A 49 -0.63 -16.66 -18.43
CA GLY A 49 -1.80 -16.97 -17.60
C GLY A 49 -2.04 -18.47 -17.59
N SER A 50 -2.18 -19.07 -16.43
CA SER A 50 -2.50 -20.49 -16.25
C SER A 50 -3.57 -20.69 -15.20
N VAL A 51 -4.47 -21.64 -15.44
CA VAL A 51 -5.58 -22.00 -14.55
C VAL A 51 -5.54 -23.50 -14.29
N VAL A 52 -5.69 -23.86 -13.03
CA VAL A 52 -5.93 -25.25 -12.60
C VAL A 52 -7.22 -25.29 -11.81
N VAL A 53 -8.07 -26.23 -12.15
CA VAL A 53 -9.35 -26.47 -11.48
C VAL A 53 -9.26 -27.77 -10.69
N GLY A 54 -9.64 -27.75 -9.42
CA GLY A 54 -9.67 -28.92 -8.55
C GLY A 54 -10.72 -29.94 -9.02
N ASN A 55 -10.52 -31.19 -8.69
CA ASN A 55 -11.40 -32.29 -9.15
C ASN A 55 -12.70 -32.42 -8.36
N LYS A 56 -12.80 -31.81 -7.18
CA LYS A 56 -13.97 -31.91 -6.28
C LYS A 56 -14.21 -30.56 -5.60
N PRO A 57 -15.49 -30.24 -5.30
CA PRO A 57 -15.82 -29.11 -4.44
C PRO A 57 -15.22 -29.29 -3.04
N ILE A 58 -14.84 -28.17 -2.41
CA ILE A 58 -14.38 -28.12 -1.03
C ILE A 58 -15.56 -27.70 -0.16
N LEU A 59 -15.78 -28.39 0.96
CA LEU A 59 -16.81 -28.06 1.95
C LEU A 59 -16.33 -26.87 2.79
N GLN A 60 -16.50 -25.66 2.27
CA GLN A 60 -16.21 -24.39 2.94
C GLN A 60 -17.31 -23.39 2.59
N ASP A 61 -17.49 -22.39 3.44
CA ASP A 61 -18.49 -21.33 3.30
C ASP A 61 -18.11 -20.23 2.29
N PHE A 62 -16.91 -20.30 1.70
CA PHE A 62 -16.42 -19.34 0.72
C PHE A 62 -15.96 -20.00 -0.58
N PHE A 63 -15.84 -19.19 -1.64
CA PHE A 63 -15.31 -19.62 -2.93
C PHE A 63 -13.78 -19.77 -2.85
N PRO A 64 -13.22 -21.00 -3.02
CA PRO A 64 -11.79 -21.27 -2.89
C PRO A 64 -11.01 -20.88 -4.16
N LEU A 65 -11.01 -19.59 -4.49
CA LEU A 65 -10.21 -19.00 -5.57
C LEU A 65 -8.88 -18.48 -5.02
N THR A 66 -7.78 -18.96 -5.60
CA THR A 66 -6.43 -18.44 -5.34
C THR A 66 -5.89 -17.79 -6.60
N VAL A 67 -5.53 -16.51 -6.52
CA VAL A 67 -4.91 -15.76 -7.61
C VAL A 67 -3.49 -15.40 -7.20
N GLU A 68 -2.51 -15.74 -8.04
CA GLU A 68 -1.09 -15.48 -7.84
C GLU A 68 -0.52 -14.69 -9.01
N TYR A 69 0.27 -13.68 -8.69
CA TYR A 69 1.11 -12.98 -9.64
C TYR A 69 2.57 -13.28 -9.32
N GLN A 70 3.30 -13.76 -10.30
CA GLN A 70 4.69 -14.17 -10.11
C GLN A 70 5.63 -13.27 -10.90
N GLU A 71 6.43 -12.53 -10.18
CA GLU A 71 7.56 -11.80 -10.71
C GLU A 71 8.72 -12.76 -11.00
N ARG A 72 9.37 -12.56 -12.14
CA ARG A 72 10.61 -13.25 -12.51
C ARG A 72 11.65 -12.20 -12.85
N TYR A 73 12.71 -12.07 -12.06
CA TYR A 73 13.74 -11.07 -12.29
C TYR A 73 14.41 -11.19 -13.65
N TYR A 74 14.50 -12.41 -14.19
CA TYR A 74 14.99 -12.60 -15.56
C TYR A 74 14.10 -11.92 -16.62
N ALA A 75 12.83 -11.66 -16.33
CA ALA A 75 11.92 -11.00 -17.27
C ALA A 75 12.38 -9.58 -17.61
N SER A 76 13.05 -8.91 -16.68
CA SER A 76 13.68 -7.60 -16.86
C SER A 76 15.21 -7.69 -17.04
N GLY A 77 15.76 -8.87 -17.30
CA GLY A 77 17.21 -9.08 -17.48
C GLY A 77 18.02 -8.95 -16.18
N LYS A 78 17.39 -9.08 -15.02
CA LYS A 78 18.02 -8.89 -13.70
C LYS A 78 18.28 -10.23 -12.99
N ILE A 79 19.28 -10.22 -12.11
CA ILE A 79 19.44 -11.23 -11.07
C ILE A 79 18.85 -10.64 -9.78
N SER A 80 18.08 -11.41 -9.03
CA SER A 80 17.50 -10.98 -7.76
C SER A 80 18.56 -10.33 -6.86
N SER A 81 18.26 -9.16 -6.29
CA SER A 81 19.17 -8.34 -5.49
C SER A 81 19.46 -8.90 -4.11
N SER A 82 18.73 -9.92 -3.65
CA SER A 82 19.09 -10.58 -2.39
C SER A 82 20.57 -10.90 -2.38
N LYS A 83 21.32 -10.20 -1.51
CA LYS A 83 22.80 -10.28 -1.47
C LYS A 83 23.32 -11.71 -1.36
N PHE A 84 22.55 -12.61 -0.75
CA PHE A 84 22.99 -13.99 -0.46
C PHE A 84 22.28 -15.04 -1.31
N ILE A 85 20.96 -14.97 -1.50
CA ILE A 85 20.17 -16.08 -2.05
C ILE A 85 20.11 -16.02 -3.58
N LYS A 86 20.08 -14.85 -4.21
CA LYS A 86 20.01 -14.68 -5.68
C LYS A 86 18.87 -15.46 -6.36
N ARG A 87 17.77 -15.66 -5.65
CA ARG A 87 16.57 -16.36 -6.11
C ARG A 87 15.34 -15.68 -5.54
N GLU A 88 14.26 -15.63 -6.31
CA GLU A 88 12.95 -15.21 -5.86
C GLU A 88 12.51 -16.09 -4.67
N GLY A 89 12.05 -15.44 -3.61
CA GLY A 89 11.59 -16.07 -2.37
C GLY A 89 10.08 -15.94 -2.20
N LYS A 90 9.67 -15.31 -1.10
CA LYS A 90 8.26 -14.93 -0.89
C LYS A 90 7.85 -13.86 -1.91
N PRO A 91 6.57 -13.81 -2.32
CA PRO A 91 6.07 -12.72 -3.14
C PRO A 91 6.42 -11.36 -2.53
N SER A 92 6.84 -10.40 -3.35
CA SER A 92 7.02 -9.01 -2.95
C SER A 92 5.67 -8.39 -2.53
N GLU A 93 5.69 -7.28 -1.78
CA GLU A 93 4.45 -6.54 -1.50
C GLU A 93 3.75 -6.14 -2.80
N GLU A 94 4.50 -5.74 -3.82
CA GLU A 94 3.97 -5.38 -5.14
C GLU A 94 3.31 -6.58 -5.82
N ALA A 95 3.92 -7.76 -5.81
CA ALA A 95 3.32 -8.98 -6.34
C ALA A 95 2.01 -9.35 -5.62
N VAL A 96 1.94 -9.15 -4.30
CA VAL A 96 0.70 -9.33 -3.53
C VAL A 96 -0.37 -8.33 -3.95
N LEU A 97 -0.01 -7.06 -4.14
CA LEU A 97 -0.94 -6.01 -4.58
C LEU A 97 -1.47 -6.30 -6.00
N VAL A 98 -0.61 -6.71 -6.93
CA VAL A 98 -1.03 -7.10 -8.28
C VAL A 98 -1.91 -8.35 -8.24
N SER A 99 -1.60 -9.36 -7.41
CA SER A 99 -2.48 -10.53 -7.22
C SER A 99 -3.89 -10.09 -6.79
N ARG A 100 -3.99 -9.13 -5.88
CA ARG A 100 -5.27 -8.54 -5.42
C ARG A 100 -5.96 -7.75 -6.54
N LEU A 101 -5.18 -7.00 -7.32
CA LEU A 101 -5.69 -6.23 -8.47
C LEU A 101 -6.37 -7.16 -9.50
N ILE A 102 -5.84 -8.38 -9.68
CA ILE A 102 -6.39 -9.39 -10.58
C ILE A 102 -7.57 -10.14 -9.94
N ASP A 103 -7.48 -10.51 -8.64
CA ASP A 103 -8.52 -11.30 -7.94
C ASP A 103 -9.85 -10.53 -7.84
N ARG A 104 -9.80 -9.23 -7.51
CA ARG A 104 -10.98 -8.41 -7.23
C ARG A 104 -11.99 -8.34 -8.37
N PRO A 105 -11.62 -8.07 -9.63
CA PRO A 105 -12.58 -8.05 -10.75
C PRO A 105 -13.00 -9.45 -11.22
N ILE A 106 -12.27 -10.51 -10.88
CA ILE A 106 -12.55 -11.89 -11.32
C ILE A 106 -13.53 -12.59 -10.38
N ARG A 107 -13.29 -12.49 -9.07
CA ARG A 107 -14.03 -13.24 -8.04
C ARG A 107 -15.56 -13.06 -8.10
N PRO A 108 -16.11 -11.85 -8.30
CA PRO A 108 -17.56 -11.64 -8.37
C PRO A 108 -18.22 -12.26 -9.59
N LEU A 109 -17.47 -12.61 -10.64
CA LEU A 109 -17.99 -13.16 -11.89
C LEU A 109 -18.20 -14.67 -11.85
N PHE A 110 -17.98 -15.30 -10.71
CA PHE A 110 -18.38 -16.67 -10.47
C PHE A 110 -19.74 -16.73 -9.76
N PRO A 111 -20.57 -17.74 -10.07
CA PRO A 111 -21.88 -17.85 -9.44
C PRO A 111 -21.74 -18.14 -7.93
N LYS A 112 -22.65 -17.59 -7.14
CA LYS A 112 -22.74 -17.88 -5.71
C LYS A 112 -22.92 -19.39 -5.49
N GLY A 113 -22.30 -19.93 -4.45
CA GLY A 113 -22.35 -21.36 -4.16
C GLY A 113 -21.37 -22.20 -4.99
N TYR A 114 -20.60 -21.64 -5.91
CA TYR A 114 -19.53 -22.38 -6.57
C TYR A 114 -18.39 -22.64 -5.57
N ARG A 115 -18.06 -23.92 -5.33
CA ARG A 115 -17.10 -24.34 -4.29
C ARG A 115 -15.95 -25.19 -4.83
N GLN A 116 -15.79 -25.28 -6.13
CA GLN A 116 -14.65 -25.96 -6.74
C GLN A 116 -13.40 -25.08 -6.63
N GLU A 117 -12.30 -25.66 -6.18
CA GLU A 117 -11.03 -24.94 -6.04
C GLU A 117 -10.51 -24.49 -7.39
N ILE A 118 -10.14 -23.21 -7.50
CA ILE A 118 -9.49 -22.67 -8.70
C ILE A 118 -8.20 -21.96 -8.29
N GLN A 119 -7.11 -22.32 -8.97
CA GLN A 119 -5.86 -21.58 -8.88
C GLN A 119 -5.57 -20.90 -10.22
N VAL A 120 -5.41 -19.58 -10.17
CA VAL A 120 -4.99 -18.73 -11.30
C VAL A 120 -3.58 -18.24 -11.03
N VAL A 121 -2.66 -18.45 -11.96
CA VAL A 121 -1.28 -17.97 -11.83
C VAL A 121 -0.92 -17.18 -13.07
N SER A 122 -0.58 -15.90 -12.89
CA SER A 122 -0.03 -15.04 -13.93
C SER A 122 1.47 -14.86 -13.69
N THR A 123 2.29 -15.40 -14.61
CA THR A 123 3.77 -15.34 -14.51
C THR A 123 4.33 -14.42 -15.59
N VAL A 124 5.08 -13.41 -15.18
CA VAL A 124 5.78 -12.50 -16.11
C VAL A 124 7.04 -13.17 -16.61
N LEU A 125 7.10 -13.43 -17.93
CA LEU A 125 8.21 -14.10 -18.59
C LEU A 125 9.16 -13.14 -19.32
N SER A 126 8.65 -11.99 -19.75
CA SER A 126 9.40 -10.88 -20.32
C SER A 126 8.68 -9.57 -20.00
N MET A 127 9.42 -8.50 -19.80
CA MET A 127 8.88 -7.19 -19.42
C MET A 127 9.50 -6.09 -20.29
N ASP A 128 8.65 -5.31 -20.94
CA ASP A 128 9.03 -4.02 -21.54
C ASP A 128 9.24 -3.00 -20.41
N PRO A 129 10.40 -2.31 -20.31
CA PRO A 129 10.65 -1.37 -19.22
C PRO A 129 9.76 -0.12 -19.27
N ASN A 130 9.07 0.12 -20.38
CA ASN A 130 8.27 1.33 -20.57
C ASN A 130 6.92 1.27 -19.86
N PHE A 131 6.40 0.09 -19.45
CA PHE A 131 5.11 -0.02 -18.77
C PHE A 131 5.03 -1.24 -17.85
N ARG A 132 4.13 -1.15 -16.88
CA ARG A 132 3.90 -2.22 -15.90
C ARG A 132 3.13 -3.40 -16.51
N PRO A 133 3.51 -4.65 -16.20
CA PRO A 133 2.86 -5.83 -16.76
C PRO A 133 1.54 -6.23 -16.04
N ASP A 134 1.13 -5.53 -15.00
CA ASP A 134 0.01 -5.87 -14.09
C ASP A 134 -1.35 -6.04 -14.82
N VAL A 135 -1.73 -5.07 -15.65
CA VAL A 135 -2.99 -5.15 -16.42
C VAL A 135 -2.92 -6.18 -17.55
N ILE A 136 -1.72 -6.44 -18.09
CA ILE A 136 -1.51 -7.53 -19.06
C ILE A 136 -1.65 -8.89 -18.35
N ALA A 137 -1.18 -8.98 -17.09
CA ALA A 137 -1.37 -10.16 -16.25
C ALA A 137 -2.86 -10.40 -15.92
N MET A 138 -3.66 -9.35 -15.76
CA MET A 138 -5.10 -9.45 -15.59
C MET A 138 -5.79 -10.00 -16.86
N ILE A 139 -5.40 -9.53 -18.04
CA ILE A 139 -5.89 -10.05 -19.32
C ILE A 139 -5.49 -11.52 -19.48
N ALA A 140 -4.27 -11.90 -19.06
CA ALA A 140 -3.81 -13.27 -19.11
C ALA A 140 -4.62 -14.21 -18.19
N ALA A 141 -4.90 -13.76 -16.95
CA ALA A 141 -5.75 -14.48 -16.02
C ALA A 141 -7.18 -14.67 -16.56
N SER A 142 -7.79 -13.58 -17.05
CA SER A 142 -9.12 -13.61 -17.65
C SER A 142 -9.18 -14.54 -18.87
N SER A 143 -8.24 -14.41 -19.81
CA SER A 143 -8.17 -15.26 -21.01
C SER A 143 -8.02 -16.74 -20.64
N ALA A 144 -7.21 -17.06 -19.64
CA ALA A 144 -7.03 -18.45 -19.18
C ALA A 144 -8.33 -18.97 -18.54
N LEU A 145 -9.04 -18.18 -17.73
CA LEU A 145 -10.34 -18.56 -17.15
C LEU A 145 -11.41 -18.80 -18.23
N MET A 146 -11.46 -17.95 -19.26
CA MET A 146 -12.37 -18.12 -20.41
C MET A 146 -12.21 -19.46 -21.12
N LEU A 147 -11.00 -20.04 -21.04
CA LEU A 147 -10.67 -21.31 -21.70
C LEU A 147 -10.73 -22.52 -20.74
N ALA A 148 -10.92 -22.32 -19.44
CA ALA A 148 -10.93 -23.41 -18.46
C ALA A 148 -12.24 -24.19 -18.40
N GLY A 149 -13.32 -23.72 -19.07
CA GLY A 149 -14.63 -24.35 -19.05
C GLY A 149 -15.39 -24.22 -17.73
N VAL A 150 -14.93 -23.33 -16.84
CA VAL A 150 -15.57 -23.01 -15.56
C VAL A 150 -16.68 -21.95 -15.73
N PRO A 151 -17.63 -21.82 -14.78
CA PRO A 151 -18.72 -20.84 -14.86
C PRO A 151 -18.25 -19.42 -14.54
N PHE A 152 -17.37 -18.90 -15.38
CA PHE A 152 -16.82 -17.56 -15.29
C PHE A 152 -17.55 -16.61 -16.25
N ASP A 153 -18.28 -15.62 -15.70
CA ASP A 153 -19.04 -14.63 -16.48
C ASP A 153 -18.14 -13.48 -16.97
N GLY A 154 -16.98 -13.85 -17.56
CA GLY A 154 -16.07 -12.93 -18.25
C GLY A 154 -16.37 -12.82 -19.75
N PRO A 155 -15.41 -12.29 -20.53
CA PRO A 155 -14.09 -11.87 -20.12
C PRO A 155 -14.06 -10.49 -19.44
N ILE A 156 -12.96 -10.22 -18.72
CA ILE A 156 -12.59 -8.88 -18.28
C ILE A 156 -11.30 -8.43 -18.96
N ALA A 157 -11.12 -7.12 -19.02
CA ALA A 157 -9.83 -6.53 -19.32
C ALA A 157 -9.51 -5.42 -18.31
N GLY A 158 -8.24 -5.14 -18.10
CA GLY A 158 -7.75 -4.05 -17.27
C GLY A 158 -6.96 -3.04 -18.09
N LEU A 159 -6.99 -1.78 -17.67
CA LEU A 159 -6.21 -0.70 -18.24
C LEU A 159 -5.66 0.19 -17.13
N ARG A 160 -4.37 0.55 -17.22
CA ARG A 160 -3.74 1.56 -16.39
C ARG A 160 -3.67 2.86 -17.15
N ILE A 161 -4.21 3.91 -16.56
CA ILE A 161 -4.45 5.21 -17.17
C ILE A 161 -3.74 6.25 -16.33
N GLY A 162 -2.96 7.12 -16.97
CA GLY A 162 -2.48 8.34 -16.36
C GLY A 162 -3.07 9.56 -17.06
N ARG A 163 -2.82 10.73 -16.47
CA ARG A 163 -3.22 12.01 -17.04
C ARG A 163 -2.03 12.95 -17.07
N VAL A 164 -1.62 13.32 -18.29
CA VAL A 164 -0.47 14.20 -18.53
C VAL A 164 -0.95 15.42 -19.28
N ASN A 165 -0.70 16.62 -18.74
CA ASN A 165 -1.15 17.88 -19.32
C ASN A 165 -2.68 17.93 -19.58
N GLY A 166 -3.46 17.25 -18.73
CA GLY A 166 -4.92 17.20 -18.85
C GLY A 166 -5.46 16.12 -19.81
N GLU A 167 -4.62 15.37 -20.49
CA GLU A 167 -5.01 14.31 -21.44
C GLU A 167 -4.84 12.92 -20.83
N TYR A 168 -5.83 12.02 -21.01
CA TYR A 168 -5.74 10.63 -20.59
C TYR A 168 -4.88 9.82 -21.55
N LYS A 169 -3.99 9.01 -20.98
CA LYS A 169 -3.10 8.11 -21.70
C LYS A 169 -3.07 6.74 -21.05
N ALA A 170 -2.99 5.70 -21.87
CA ALA A 170 -2.76 4.34 -21.41
C ALA A 170 -1.28 3.96 -21.51
N PHE A 171 -0.80 3.09 -20.61
CA PHE A 171 0.55 2.54 -20.66
C PHE A 171 1.66 3.61 -20.71
N LEU A 172 1.69 4.48 -19.70
CA LEU A 172 2.63 5.59 -19.59
C LEU A 172 4.07 5.10 -19.47
N SER A 173 4.99 5.81 -20.15
CA SER A 173 6.44 5.66 -19.93
C SER A 173 6.82 6.08 -18.51
N PRO A 174 8.02 5.73 -18.02
CA PRO A 174 8.49 6.18 -16.70
C PRO A 174 8.40 7.70 -16.53
N GLU A 175 8.84 8.48 -17.54
CA GLU A 175 8.82 9.94 -17.53
C GLU A 175 7.38 10.49 -17.52
N GLU A 176 6.47 9.87 -18.29
CA GLU A 176 5.05 10.24 -18.29
C GLU A 176 4.38 9.91 -16.95
N ARG A 177 4.79 8.83 -16.27
CA ARG A 177 4.28 8.47 -14.93
C ARG A 177 4.67 9.49 -13.88
N GLU A 178 5.89 10.00 -13.92
CA GLU A 178 6.34 11.08 -13.02
C GLU A 178 5.60 12.40 -13.27
N ALA A 179 5.27 12.70 -14.52
CA ALA A 179 4.51 13.89 -14.89
C ALA A 179 2.99 13.76 -14.69
N SER A 180 2.50 12.56 -14.43
CA SER A 180 1.06 12.28 -14.30
C SER A 180 0.53 12.69 -12.94
N ASP A 181 -0.63 13.36 -12.92
CA ASP A 181 -1.37 13.65 -11.69
C ASP A 181 -2.36 12.54 -11.29
N LEU A 182 -2.50 11.50 -12.14
CA LEU A 182 -3.43 10.39 -11.95
C LEU A 182 -2.76 9.05 -12.30
N ASP A 183 -2.94 8.06 -11.45
CA ASP A 183 -2.62 6.66 -11.71
C ASP A 183 -3.87 5.83 -11.43
N LEU A 184 -4.69 5.64 -12.47
CA LEU A 184 -6.01 5.00 -12.41
C LEU A 184 -5.94 3.62 -13.08
N VAL A 185 -6.35 2.58 -12.37
CA VAL A 185 -6.60 1.26 -12.96
C VAL A 185 -8.09 1.01 -13.00
N VAL A 186 -8.59 0.73 -14.20
CA VAL A 186 -9.96 0.34 -14.46
C VAL A 186 -9.97 -1.09 -14.98
N ALA A 187 -10.79 -1.94 -14.38
CA ALA A 187 -11.15 -3.22 -14.97
C ALA A 187 -12.64 -3.24 -15.30
N GLY A 188 -12.98 -3.88 -16.40
CA GLY A 188 -14.37 -3.94 -16.88
C GLY A 188 -14.63 -5.05 -17.86
N LYS A 189 -15.90 -5.22 -18.14
CA LYS A 189 -16.43 -6.06 -19.20
C LYS A 189 -17.38 -5.21 -20.10
N ASP A 190 -18.04 -5.82 -21.04
CA ASP A 190 -19.00 -5.15 -21.92
C ASP A 190 -20.15 -4.46 -21.17
N SER A 191 -20.58 -5.01 -20.04
CA SER A 191 -21.70 -4.51 -19.25
C SER A 191 -21.35 -3.39 -18.26
N GLY A 192 -20.05 -3.06 -18.08
CA GLY A 192 -19.63 -1.99 -17.17
C GLY A 192 -18.32 -2.23 -16.45
N ILE A 193 -18.03 -1.36 -15.49
CA ILE A 193 -16.83 -1.43 -14.66
C ILE A 193 -17.00 -2.51 -13.60
N THR A 194 -15.94 -3.32 -13.41
CA THR A 194 -15.87 -4.40 -12.41
C THR A 194 -14.90 -4.10 -11.28
N MET A 195 -13.96 -3.17 -11.45
CA MET A 195 -13.02 -2.76 -10.41
C MET A 195 -12.41 -1.40 -10.76
N VAL A 196 -12.17 -0.58 -9.75
CA VAL A 196 -11.41 0.67 -9.85
C VAL A 196 -10.37 0.70 -8.73
N GLU A 197 -9.17 1.16 -9.08
CA GLU A 197 -8.13 1.52 -8.12
C GLU A 197 -7.40 2.76 -8.62
N ALA A 198 -7.25 3.79 -7.78
CA ALA A 198 -6.58 5.01 -8.17
C ALA A 198 -5.66 5.56 -7.07
N GLY A 199 -4.59 6.22 -7.50
CA GLY A 199 -3.85 7.21 -6.76
C GLY A 199 -3.87 8.50 -7.57
N ALA A 200 -3.99 9.64 -6.89
CA ALA A 200 -4.16 10.91 -7.56
C ALA A 200 -3.51 12.04 -6.76
N ASN A 201 -3.00 13.04 -7.43
CA ASN A 201 -2.40 14.22 -6.81
C ASN A 201 -3.47 15.30 -6.62
N GLU A 202 -4.45 15.04 -5.71
CA GLU A 202 -5.57 15.93 -5.41
C GLU A 202 -6.43 16.24 -6.67
N VAL A 203 -6.73 15.19 -7.46
CA VAL A 203 -7.49 15.33 -8.71
C VAL A 203 -8.99 15.44 -8.43
N PRO A 204 -9.72 16.40 -9.07
CA PRO A 204 -11.16 16.54 -8.93
C PRO A 204 -11.91 15.25 -9.30
N GLU A 205 -13.02 15.00 -8.61
CA GLU A 205 -13.85 13.80 -8.77
C GLU A 205 -14.34 13.59 -10.21
N ASP A 206 -14.78 14.67 -10.88
CA ASP A 206 -15.29 14.60 -12.27
C ASP A 206 -14.22 14.14 -13.26
N VAL A 207 -12.97 14.56 -13.06
CA VAL A 207 -11.83 14.12 -13.89
C VAL A 207 -11.61 12.61 -13.75
N ILE A 208 -11.75 12.05 -12.56
CA ILE A 208 -11.58 10.61 -12.37
C ILE A 208 -12.75 9.85 -12.99
N ILE A 209 -13.98 10.38 -12.91
CA ILE A 209 -15.17 9.80 -13.54
C ILE A 209 -14.99 9.76 -15.08
N ASP A 210 -14.53 10.84 -15.66
CA ASP A 210 -14.24 10.90 -17.11
C ASP A 210 -13.13 9.92 -17.51
N GLY A 211 -12.09 9.79 -16.69
CA GLY A 211 -11.02 8.82 -16.88
C GLY A 211 -11.52 7.36 -16.82
N MET A 212 -12.47 7.05 -15.93
CA MET A 212 -13.10 5.74 -15.87
C MET A 212 -13.94 5.45 -17.12
N ALA A 213 -14.70 6.45 -17.60
CA ALA A 213 -15.50 6.33 -18.83
C ALA A 213 -14.60 6.10 -20.05
N TRP A 214 -13.56 6.92 -20.19
CA TRP A 214 -12.57 6.76 -21.26
C TRP A 214 -11.91 5.37 -21.20
N GLY A 215 -11.52 4.90 -20.02
CA GLY A 215 -10.90 3.60 -19.83
C GLY A 215 -11.80 2.45 -20.26
N LEU A 216 -13.08 2.48 -19.90
CA LEU A 216 -14.05 1.44 -20.26
C LEU A 216 -14.22 1.30 -21.78
N GLU A 217 -14.16 2.41 -22.52
CA GLU A 217 -14.18 2.37 -23.99
C GLU A 217 -12.92 1.72 -24.57
N GLN A 218 -11.74 2.03 -23.98
CA GLN A 218 -10.47 1.50 -24.46
C GLN A 218 -10.30 -0.01 -24.18
N LEU A 219 -11.02 -0.60 -23.25
CA LEU A 219 -10.97 -2.03 -22.91
C LEU A 219 -11.59 -2.93 -23.98
N GLN A 220 -12.51 -2.42 -24.80
CA GLN A 220 -13.35 -3.21 -25.70
C GLN A 220 -12.58 -4.10 -26.69
N PRO A 221 -11.46 -3.66 -27.32
CA PRO A 221 -10.69 -4.52 -28.21
C PRO A 221 -10.13 -5.78 -27.51
N ALA A 222 -9.66 -5.64 -26.25
CA ALA A 222 -9.12 -6.77 -25.49
C ALA A 222 -10.23 -7.76 -25.07
N ILE A 223 -11.42 -7.26 -24.75
CA ILE A 223 -12.61 -8.08 -24.45
C ILE A 223 -13.04 -8.88 -25.68
N LYS A 224 -13.16 -8.23 -26.83
CA LYS A 224 -13.52 -8.89 -28.09
C LYS A 224 -12.52 -9.98 -28.51
N LEU A 225 -11.23 -9.71 -28.35
CA LEU A 225 -10.18 -10.67 -28.68
C LEU A 225 -10.27 -11.95 -27.85
N GLN A 226 -10.58 -11.83 -26.55
CA GLN A 226 -10.76 -12.97 -25.65
C GLN A 226 -12.00 -13.80 -26.03
N ASN A 227 -13.11 -13.17 -26.38
CA ASN A 227 -14.31 -13.85 -26.88
C ASN A 227 -14.04 -14.60 -28.17
N GLU A 228 -13.37 -13.97 -29.15
CA GLU A 228 -12.95 -14.60 -30.39
C GLU A 228 -12.03 -15.81 -30.14
N LEU A 229 -11.13 -15.71 -29.20
CA LEU A 229 -10.24 -16.82 -28.83
C LEU A 229 -11.04 -18.01 -28.27
N ARG A 230 -12.00 -17.76 -27.36
CA ARG A 230 -12.87 -18.79 -26.78
C ARG A 230 -13.67 -19.53 -27.87
N GLU A 231 -14.25 -18.78 -28.80
CA GLU A 231 -14.99 -19.35 -29.92
C GLU A 231 -14.11 -20.23 -30.81
N LYS A 232 -12.94 -19.75 -31.19
CA LYS A 232 -12.02 -20.49 -32.08
C LYS A 232 -11.42 -21.74 -31.43
N VAL A 233 -11.23 -21.70 -30.11
CA VAL A 233 -10.76 -22.88 -29.34
C VAL A 233 -11.87 -23.91 -29.20
N GLY A 234 -13.14 -23.50 -29.20
CA GLY A 234 -14.30 -24.38 -29.05
C GLY A 234 -14.38 -24.94 -27.62
N VAL A 235 -14.35 -24.05 -26.62
CA VAL A 235 -14.37 -24.43 -25.20
C VAL A 235 -15.68 -25.12 -24.87
N VAL A 236 -15.59 -26.28 -24.22
CA VAL A 236 -16.74 -27.03 -23.67
C VAL A 236 -16.84 -26.68 -22.18
N GLU A 237 -18.00 -26.23 -21.77
CA GLU A 237 -18.27 -25.93 -20.35
C GLU A 237 -18.31 -27.23 -19.54
N GLN A 238 -17.70 -27.23 -18.37
CA GLN A 238 -17.72 -28.33 -17.43
C GLN A 238 -19.05 -28.31 -16.66
N GLU A 239 -19.60 -29.49 -16.38
CA GLU A 239 -20.71 -29.62 -15.45
C GLU A 239 -20.25 -29.22 -14.05
N TYR A 240 -21.05 -28.44 -13.35
CA TYR A 240 -20.77 -28.00 -11.98
C TYR A 240 -22.02 -28.03 -11.13
N THR A 241 -21.83 -28.16 -9.84
CA THR A 241 -22.90 -28.10 -8.84
C THR A 241 -22.71 -26.86 -7.98
N LEU A 242 -23.79 -26.12 -7.77
CA LEU A 242 -23.81 -25.01 -6.82
C LEU A 242 -24.22 -25.53 -5.44
N MET A 243 -23.41 -25.26 -4.44
CA MET A 243 -23.72 -25.57 -3.05
C MET A 243 -24.48 -24.37 -2.46
N LEU A 244 -25.77 -24.35 -2.68
CA LEU A 244 -26.71 -23.35 -2.16
C LEU A 244 -27.80 -24.09 -1.36
N PRO A 245 -28.33 -23.43 -0.32
CA PRO A 245 -29.49 -24.00 0.39
C PRO A 245 -30.63 -24.26 -0.56
N SER A 246 -31.31 -25.43 -0.38
CA SER A 246 -32.51 -25.81 -1.14
C SER A 246 -33.64 -24.80 -0.89
N GLU A 247 -34.58 -24.72 -1.83
CA GLU A 247 -35.75 -23.84 -1.67
C GLU A 247 -36.62 -24.27 -0.47
N GLU A 248 -36.61 -25.57 -0.15
CA GLU A 248 -37.29 -26.07 1.04
C GLU A 248 -36.68 -25.51 2.33
N VAL A 249 -35.33 -25.60 2.48
CA VAL A 249 -34.62 -25.09 3.64
C VAL A 249 -34.77 -23.57 3.74
N LYS A 250 -34.63 -22.84 2.63
CA LYS A 250 -34.86 -21.39 2.60
C LYS A 250 -36.26 -21.03 3.11
N ASN A 251 -37.28 -21.70 2.61
CA ASN A 251 -38.67 -21.44 3.04
C ASN A 251 -38.89 -21.75 4.51
N GLN A 252 -38.30 -22.83 5.04
CA GLN A 252 -38.37 -23.18 6.45
C GLN A 252 -37.71 -22.11 7.34
N VAL A 253 -36.51 -21.69 6.97
CA VAL A 253 -35.78 -20.63 7.69
C VAL A 253 -36.49 -19.29 7.58
N ASP A 254 -37.00 -18.92 6.41
CA ASP A 254 -37.76 -17.69 6.20
C ASP A 254 -39.02 -17.64 7.06
N ALA A 255 -39.79 -18.73 7.10
CA ALA A 255 -40.96 -18.84 7.96
C ALA A 255 -40.60 -18.72 9.45
N TRP A 256 -39.46 -19.30 9.85
CA TRP A 256 -38.96 -19.22 11.22
C TRP A 256 -38.48 -17.79 11.59
N MET A 257 -37.90 -17.08 10.64
CA MET A 257 -37.36 -15.71 10.83
C MET A 257 -38.45 -14.63 10.92
N VAL A 258 -39.68 -14.89 10.49
CA VAL A 258 -40.78 -13.91 10.52
C VAL A 258 -40.95 -13.29 11.91
N GLY A 259 -40.84 -11.95 11.99
CA GLY A 259 -41.03 -11.20 13.23
C GLY A 259 -39.84 -11.28 14.22
N LYS A 260 -38.73 -11.94 13.86
CA LYS A 260 -37.56 -12.07 14.76
C LYS A 260 -36.51 -10.97 14.56
N LEU A 261 -36.40 -10.40 13.36
CA LEU A 261 -35.40 -9.36 13.01
C LEU A 261 -35.98 -7.94 12.97
N ASP A 262 -37.29 -7.72 13.06
CA ASP A 262 -37.92 -6.40 12.88
C ASP A 262 -37.24 -5.27 13.66
N ASP A 263 -37.95 -4.54 14.50
CA ASP A 263 -37.40 -3.37 15.21
C ASP A 263 -36.19 -3.69 16.13
N LYS A 264 -36.05 -4.94 16.55
CA LYS A 264 -34.94 -5.42 17.38
C LYS A 264 -33.58 -5.36 16.65
N PHE A 265 -33.60 -5.43 15.34
CA PHE A 265 -32.35 -5.38 14.54
C PHE A 265 -31.80 -3.95 14.34
N ARG A 266 -32.59 -2.92 14.65
CA ARG A 266 -32.20 -1.50 14.55
C ARG A 266 -31.57 -1.00 15.83
N ILE A 267 -30.56 -1.72 16.30
CA ILE A 267 -29.82 -1.37 17.51
C ILE A 267 -28.57 -0.64 17.10
N SER A 268 -28.40 0.60 17.60
CA SER A 268 -27.20 1.41 17.36
C SER A 268 -25.93 0.76 17.92
N ASN A 269 -26.08 -0.04 19.00
CA ASN A 269 -24.98 -0.80 19.59
C ASN A 269 -24.68 -2.06 18.76
N THR A 270 -23.57 -2.03 18.05
CA THR A 270 -23.11 -3.14 17.18
C THR A 270 -22.89 -4.44 17.96
N VAL A 271 -22.36 -4.39 19.18
CA VAL A 271 -22.07 -5.57 19.99
C VAL A 271 -23.39 -6.28 20.36
N GLU A 272 -24.38 -5.53 20.81
CA GLU A 272 -25.69 -6.07 21.15
C GLU A 272 -26.40 -6.65 19.92
N ARG A 273 -26.29 -5.97 18.78
CA ARG A 273 -26.88 -6.47 17.53
C ARG A 273 -26.23 -7.77 17.07
N ASN A 274 -24.90 -7.86 17.09
CA ASN A 274 -24.19 -9.08 16.71
C ASN A 274 -24.50 -10.22 17.68
N GLN A 275 -24.64 -9.93 18.97
CA GLN A 275 -25.06 -10.91 19.95
C GLN A 275 -26.47 -11.42 19.65
N LEU A 276 -27.42 -10.53 19.34
CA LEU A 276 -28.78 -10.91 18.96
C LEU A 276 -28.80 -11.85 17.74
N ILE A 277 -27.99 -11.57 16.71
CA ILE A 277 -27.90 -12.44 15.52
C ILE A 277 -27.33 -13.80 15.91
N SER A 278 -26.29 -13.82 16.74
CA SER A 278 -25.69 -15.06 17.24
C SER A 278 -26.70 -15.88 18.06
N ASP A 279 -27.42 -15.24 18.97
CA ASP A 279 -28.46 -15.89 19.79
C ASP A 279 -29.58 -16.45 18.94
N LEU A 280 -30.02 -15.73 17.90
CA LEU A 280 -31.02 -16.22 16.94
C LEU A 280 -30.48 -17.40 16.13
N LYS A 281 -29.23 -17.39 15.72
CA LYS A 281 -28.61 -18.51 14.99
C LYS A 281 -28.52 -19.77 15.87
N TYR A 282 -28.19 -19.64 17.16
CA TYR A 282 -28.20 -20.73 18.11
C TYR A 282 -29.63 -21.23 18.38
N ALA A 283 -30.59 -20.34 18.60
CA ALA A 283 -31.98 -20.72 18.82
C ALA A 283 -32.60 -21.47 17.60
N MET A 284 -32.24 -21.03 16.38
CA MET A 284 -32.62 -21.74 15.16
C MET A 284 -32.00 -23.14 15.13
N HIS A 285 -30.72 -23.25 15.38
CA HIS A 285 -29.99 -24.52 15.40
C HIS A 285 -30.66 -25.51 16.38
N ASP A 286 -30.93 -25.11 17.62
CA ASP A 286 -31.51 -25.95 18.66
C ASP A 286 -32.95 -26.40 18.29
N GLU A 287 -33.74 -25.49 17.72
CA GLU A 287 -35.11 -25.83 17.29
C GLU A 287 -35.12 -26.79 16.10
N PHE A 288 -34.27 -26.54 15.09
CA PHE A 288 -34.21 -27.39 13.90
C PHE A 288 -33.58 -28.76 14.15
N CYS A 289 -32.58 -28.85 15.06
CA CYS A 289 -32.11 -30.16 15.53
C CYS A 289 -33.21 -31.07 16.02
N GLN A 290 -34.22 -30.52 16.72
CA GLN A 290 -35.33 -31.28 17.26
C GLN A 290 -36.41 -31.57 16.22
N LYS A 291 -36.61 -30.68 15.24
CA LYS A 291 -37.68 -30.80 14.26
C LYS A 291 -37.33 -31.67 13.05
N ILE A 292 -36.06 -31.67 12.63
CA ILE A 292 -35.63 -32.24 11.34
C ILE A 292 -35.01 -33.60 11.54
N VAL A 293 -34.26 -33.79 12.62
CA VAL A 293 -33.52 -35.03 12.88
C VAL A 293 -34.43 -36.04 13.51
N SER A 294 -34.71 -37.12 12.77
CA SER A 294 -35.44 -38.27 13.33
C SER A 294 -34.55 -39.11 14.24
N ASP A 295 -35.15 -39.81 15.20
CA ASP A 295 -34.39 -40.72 16.07
C ASP A 295 -33.76 -41.87 15.29
N GLU A 296 -34.44 -42.31 14.22
CA GLU A 296 -33.94 -43.37 13.35
C GLU A 296 -32.69 -42.96 12.58
N ASP A 297 -32.71 -41.77 11.94
CA ASP A 297 -31.59 -41.27 11.18
C ASP A 297 -30.36 -41.00 12.06
N ALA A 298 -30.58 -40.44 13.26
CA ALA A 298 -29.50 -40.15 14.20
C ALA A 298 -29.00 -41.40 14.95
N GLY A 299 -29.69 -42.53 14.86
CA GLY A 299 -29.40 -43.74 15.62
C GLY A 299 -29.69 -43.62 17.12
N VAL A 300 -30.65 -42.78 17.50
CA VAL A 300 -31.14 -42.61 18.88
C VAL A 300 -31.89 -43.86 19.30
N THR A 301 -31.60 -44.37 20.50
CA THR A 301 -32.24 -45.55 21.05
C THR A 301 -32.96 -45.22 22.36
N ASP A 302 -33.98 -46.06 22.70
CA ASP A 302 -34.74 -45.92 23.96
C ASP A 302 -33.89 -46.06 25.25
N LYS A 303 -32.67 -46.63 25.12
CA LYS A 303 -31.72 -46.83 26.23
C LYS A 303 -30.89 -45.59 26.55
N MET A 304 -30.94 -44.58 25.72
CA MET A 304 -30.20 -43.32 25.92
C MET A 304 -30.97 -42.40 26.87
N SER A 305 -30.23 -41.68 27.71
CA SER A 305 -30.77 -40.55 28.48
C SER A 305 -31.24 -39.43 27.57
N ASP A 306 -32.03 -38.50 28.05
CA ASP A 306 -32.51 -37.36 27.27
C ASP A 306 -31.33 -36.47 26.79
N GLU A 307 -30.28 -36.33 27.61
CA GLU A 307 -29.06 -35.63 27.24
C GLU A 307 -28.29 -36.33 26.12
N GLU A 308 -28.16 -37.67 26.20
CA GLU A 308 -27.53 -38.47 25.17
C GLU A 308 -28.29 -38.42 23.86
N LYS A 309 -29.64 -38.52 23.90
CA LYS A 309 -30.49 -38.36 22.74
C LYS A 309 -30.32 -37.02 22.06
N MET A 310 -30.32 -35.94 22.86
CA MET A 310 -30.10 -34.57 22.34
C MET A 310 -28.70 -34.41 21.71
N SER A 311 -27.66 -34.84 22.42
CA SER A 311 -26.29 -34.78 21.91
C SER A 311 -26.14 -35.57 20.59
N THR A 312 -26.79 -36.73 20.48
CA THR A 312 -26.73 -37.57 19.28
C THR A 312 -27.43 -36.91 18.09
N ARG A 313 -28.63 -36.31 18.32
CA ARG A 313 -29.32 -35.53 17.29
C ARG A 313 -28.52 -34.30 16.86
N THR A 314 -27.95 -33.55 17.82
CA THR A 314 -27.13 -32.39 17.53
C THR A 314 -25.91 -32.75 16.66
N LYS A 315 -25.22 -33.83 16.99
CA LYS A 315 -24.10 -34.33 16.20
C LYS A 315 -24.51 -34.66 14.77
N TYR A 316 -25.63 -35.38 14.59
CA TYR A 316 -26.16 -35.74 13.26
C TYR A 316 -26.56 -34.48 12.48
N TYR A 317 -27.23 -33.52 13.11
CA TYR A 317 -27.57 -32.23 12.50
C TYR A 317 -26.32 -31.46 12.06
N ASP A 318 -25.30 -31.38 12.93
CA ASP A 318 -24.06 -30.70 12.63
C ASP A 318 -23.28 -31.29 11.45
N GLU A 319 -23.39 -32.64 11.31
CA GLU A 319 -22.72 -33.35 10.21
C GLU A 319 -23.48 -33.24 8.87
N HIS A 320 -24.81 -33.06 8.86
CA HIS A 320 -25.63 -33.19 7.66
C HIS A 320 -26.40 -31.92 7.25
N PHE A 321 -26.75 -31.05 8.18
CA PHE A 321 -27.68 -29.93 7.95
C PHE A 321 -27.16 -28.56 8.34
N ARG A 322 -26.22 -28.49 9.29
CA ARG A 322 -25.74 -27.23 9.88
C ARG A 322 -25.34 -26.19 8.86
N ASP A 323 -24.56 -26.58 7.86
CA ASP A 323 -23.99 -25.64 6.87
C ASP A 323 -25.11 -25.09 5.97
N GLU A 324 -26.04 -25.93 5.52
CA GLU A 324 -27.15 -25.53 4.66
C GLU A 324 -28.13 -24.58 5.38
N TYR A 325 -28.55 -24.93 6.63
CA TYR A 325 -29.40 -24.06 7.43
C TYR A 325 -28.69 -22.78 7.89
N GLY A 326 -27.42 -22.87 8.20
CA GLY A 326 -26.57 -21.71 8.53
C GLY A 326 -26.49 -20.72 7.38
N GLU A 327 -26.25 -21.20 6.14
CA GLU A 327 -26.24 -20.35 4.95
C GLU A 327 -27.60 -19.74 4.64
N ALA A 328 -28.68 -20.53 4.80
CA ALA A 328 -30.07 -20.03 4.65
C ALA A 328 -30.40 -18.92 5.65
N PHE A 329 -29.93 -19.05 6.91
CA PHE A 329 -30.07 -18.01 7.93
C PHE A 329 -29.36 -16.73 7.54
N GLU A 330 -28.11 -16.82 7.09
CA GLU A 330 -27.33 -15.66 6.65
C GLU A 330 -27.97 -14.97 5.44
N LEU A 331 -28.52 -15.73 4.49
CA LEU A 331 -29.26 -15.17 3.37
C LEU A 331 -30.56 -14.48 3.82
N ALA A 332 -31.24 -14.97 4.84
CA ALA A 332 -32.43 -14.33 5.42
C ALA A 332 -32.08 -13.01 6.10
N VAL A 333 -31.01 -12.96 6.90
CA VAL A 333 -30.47 -11.73 7.51
C VAL A 333 -30.12 -10.71 6.44
N LYS A 334 -29.42 -11.14 5.39
CA LYS A 334 -29.01 -10.30 4.26
C LYS A 334 -30.23 -9.69 3.56
N ARG A 335 -31.26 -10.46 3.30
CA ARG A 335 -32.51 -9.96 2.69
C ARG A 335 -33.21 -8.93 3.56
N ASP A 336 -33.25 -9.15 4.88
CA ASP A 336 -33.86 -8.19 5.81
C ASP A 336 -33.11 -6.85 5.81
N VAL A 337 -31.78 -6.86 5.87
CA VAL A 337 -30.96 -5.63 5.77
C VAL A 337 -31.25 -4.89 4.47
N ARG A 338 -31.22 -5.58 3.32
CA ARG A 338 -31.51 -4.99 2.01
C ARG A 338 -32.93 -4.40 1.95
N LYS A 339 -33.93 -5.17 2.39
CA LYS A 339 -35.33 -4.76 2.41
C LYS A 339 -35.53 -3.47 3.21
N ASN A 340 -34.96 -3.37 4.41
CA ASN A 340 -35.11 -2.19 5.24
C ASN A 340 -34.45 -0.95 4.61
N ILE A 341 -33.28 -1.10 3.98
CA ILE A 341 -32.59 -0.02 3.29
C ILE A 341 -33.35 0.43 2.05
N ILE A 342 -33.82 -0.50 1.23
CA ILE A 342 -34.51 -0.22 -0.04
C ILE A 342 -35.91 0.35 0.19
N GLU A 343 -36.72 -0.30 1.04
CA GLU A 343 -38.12 0.09 1.22
C GLU A 343 -38.31 1.24 2.21
N LYS A 344 -37.50 1.28 3.29
CA LYS A 344 -37.70 2.24 4.39
C LYS A 344 -36.62 3.31 4.47
N GLY A 345 -35.50 3.18 3.73
CA GLY A 345 -34.36 4.08 3.80
C GLY A 345 -33.66 4.07 5.18
N VAL A 346 -33.76 2.98 5.93
CA VAL A 346 -33.22 2.86 7.30
C VAL A 346 -32.19 1.76 7.36
N ARG A 347 -31.02 2.12 7.89
CA ARG A 347 -29.85 1.25 8.04
C ARG A 347 -29.94 0.40 9.32
N PRO A 348 -29.14 -0.68 9.47
CA PRO A 348 -29.16 -1.55 10.65
C PRO A 348 -28.92 -0.84 11.98
N ASP A 349 -28.21 0.27 12.00
CA ASP A 349 -27.95 1.08 13.20
C ASP A 349 -28.90 2.30 13.33
N GLY A 350 -29.94 2.38 12.49
CA GLY A 350 -30.94 3.45 12.50
C GLY A 350 -30.56 4.70 11.71
N ARG A 351 -29.33 4.78 11.16
CA ARG A 351 -28.90 5.91 10.33
C ARG A 351 -29.69 6.01 9.01
N LYS A 352 -29.73 7.21 8.44
CA LYS A 352 -30.10 7.45 7.05
C LYS A 352 -28.97 7.06 6.10
N LEU A 353 -29.25 7.03 4.79
CA LEU A 353 -28.31 6.53 3.78
C LEU A 353 -27.01 7.37 3.69
N ASP A 354 -27.08 8.66 3.96
CA ASP A 354 -25.99 9.64 3.85
C ASP A 354 -25.31 10.02 5.18
N GLU A 355 -25.71 9.37 6.27
CA GLU A 355 -25.16 9.67 7.60
C GLU A 355 -23.87 8.89 7.89
N VAL A 356 -22.89 9.60 8.47
CA VAL A 356 -21.64 9.04 9.00
C VAL A 356 -21.84 8.65 10.47
N ARG A 357 -21.25 7.52 10.89
CA ARG A 357 -21.25 7.07 12.30
C ARG A 357 -20.63 8.13 13.23
N PRO A 358 -20.93 8.11 14.53
CA PRO A 358 -20.28 8.99 15.51
C PRO A 358 -18.76 8.92 15.43
N LEU A 359 -18.11 10.08 15.48
CA LEU A 359 -16.66 10.22 15.39
C LEU A 359 -16.05 10.62 16.73
N SER A 360 -14.87 10.07 17.04
CA SER A 360 -14.04 10.48 18.16
C SER A 360 -12.57 10.35 17.77
N SER A 361 -11.74 11.32 18.15
CA SER A 361 -10.31 11.28 17.84
C SER A 361 -9.48 11.89 18.97
N GLN A 362 -8.26 11.38 19.14
CA GLN A 362 -7.26 11.87 20.07
C GLN A 362 -5.89 11.87 19.41
N VAL A 363 -5.04 12.82 19.77
CA VAL A 363 -3.64 12.91 19.33
C VAL A 363 -2.70 12.94 20.52
N GLY A 364 -1.42 12.59 20.32
CA GLY A 364 -0.43 12.56 21.39
C GLY A 364 -0.69 11.48 22.44
N VAL A 365 -1.28 10.35 22.04
CA VAL A 365 -1.74 9.29 22.96
C VAL A 365 -0.62 8.37 23.46
N LEU A 366 0.50 8.30 22.75
CA LEU A 366 1.65 7.47 23.11
C LEU A 366 2.86 8.35 23.42
N PRO A 367 3.42 8.28 24.66
CA PRO A 367 4.39 9.27 25.14
C PRO A 367 5.79 9.19 24.52
N ARG A 368 6.20 8.05 23.94
CA ARG A 368 7.56 7.84 23.43
C ARG A 368 7.71 7.88 21.93
N VAL A 369 6.60 7.79 21.19
CA VAL A 369 6.60 7.87 19.73
C VAL A 369 6.70 9.32 19.26
N HIS A 370 6.97 9.52 17.97
CA HIS A 370 7.18 10.86 17.44
C HIS A 370 5.88 11.59 17.09
N GLY A 371 4.81 10.85 16.83
CA GLY A 371 3.43 11.30 16.71
C GLY A 371 2.50 10.13 16.86
N SER A 372 1.31 10.35 17.39
CA SER A 372 0.33 9.27 17.58
C SER A 372 -1.10 9.78 17.61
N SER A 373 -2.02 8.93 17.17
CA SER A 373 -3.45 9.23 17.23
C SER A 373 -4.29 7.98 17.45
N ILE A 374 -5.48 8.18 17.99
CA ILE A 374 -6.58 7.23 17.92
C ILE A 374 -7.70 7.89 17.12
N PHE A 375 -8.21 7.19 16.12
CA PHE A 375 -9.39 7.59 15.36
C PHE A 375 -10.46 6.51 15.52
N THR A 376 -11.65 6.92 15.95
CA THR A 376 -12.78 6.02 16.17
C THR A 376 -13.99 6.49 15.35
N ARG A 377 -14.65 5.55 14.68
CA ARG A 377 -15.89 5.77 13.94
C ARG A 377 -16.89 4.66 14.25
N GLY A 378 -17.91 5.00 15.02
CA GLY A 378 -18.73 3.96 15.67
C GLY A 378 -17.87 3.10 16.57
N VAL A 379 -17.79 1.79 16.29
CA VAL A 379 -16.89 0.86 17.00
C VAL A 379 -15.60 0.55 16.23
N THR A 380 -15.47 1.02 14.99
CA THR A 380 -14.21 0.87 14.24
C THR A 380 -13.17 1.83 14.80
N GLN A 381 -12.05 1.31 15.28
CA GLN A 381 -11.00 2.08 15.93
C GLN A 381 -9.62 1.73 15.38
N ALA A 382 -8.84 2.77 15.07
CA ALA A 382 -7.47 2.69 14.61
C ALA A 382 -6.54 3.51 15.50
N LEU A 383 -5.49 2.90 16.00
CA LEU A 383 -4.35 3.55 16.66
C LEU A 383 -3.23 3.69 15.63
N ASN A 384 -2.68 4.88 15.49
CA ASN A 384 -1.51 5.09 14.63
C ASN A 384 -0.33 5.65 15.41
N ALA A 385 0.86 5.17 15.07
CA ALA A 385 2.14 5.65 15.60
C ALA A 385 3.09 6.00 14.46
N VAL A 386 3.65 7.21 14.51
CA VAL A 386 4.63 7.72 13.56
C VAL A 386 6.02 7.71 14.17
N THR A 387 6.97 7.22 13.40
CA THR A 387 8.41 7.28 13.70
C THR A 387 9.11 8.04 12.58
N LEU A 388 9.91 9.02 12.95
CA LEU A 388 10.79 9.79 12.07
C LEU A 388 12.23 9.31 12.28
N ALA A 389 12.97 9.16 11.19
CA ALA A 389 14.36 8.72 11.22
C ALA A 389 15.16 9.43 10.10
N PRO A 390 16.49 9.44 10.14
CA PRO A 390 17.31 9.86 9.00
C PRO A 390 16.98 9.06 7.72
N LEU A 391 17.27 9.64 6.55
CA LEU A 391 17.02 9.02 5.24
C LEU A 391 17.73 7.67 5.05
N SER A 392 18.84 7.41 5.78
CA SER A 392 19.51 6.11 5.82
C SER A 392 18.61 4.94 6.24
N TYR A 393 17.48 5.23 6.91
CA TYR A 393 16.46 4.25 7.30
C TYR A 393 15.34 4.09 6.26
N ALA A 394 15.42 4.78 5.12
CA ALA A 394 14.48 4.56 4.03
C ALA A 394 14.53 3.09 3.56
N GLN A 395 13.39 2.53 3.24
CA GLN A 395 13.30 1.15 2.78
C GLN A 395 13.94 1.02 1.40
N LEU A 396 14.88 0.10 1.26
CA LEU A 396 15.40 -0.28 -0.04
C LEU A 396 14.34 -1.09 -0.78
N VAL A 397 14.00 -0.65 -1.99
CA VAL A 397 13.04 -1.31 -2.87
C VAL A 397 13.78 -1.88 -4.07
N ASP A 398 13.67 -3.18 -4.22
CA ASP A 398 14.19 -3.87 -5.39
C ASP A 398 13.14 -4.85 -5.87
N THR A 399 12.59 -4.55 -7.04
CA THR A 399 11.55 -5.32 -7.71
C THR A 399 11.99 -5.64 -9.14
N MET A 400 11.15 -6.35 -9.85
CA MET A 400 11.37 -6.58 -11.28
C MET A 400 11.42 -5.23 -12.05
N GLU A 401 10.67 -4.22 -11.62
CA GLU A 401 10.60 -2.91 -12.26
C GLU A 401 11.71 -1.96 -11.76
N THR A 402 11.96 -1.91 -10.46
CA THR A 402 12.84 -0.95 -9.80
C THR A 402 14.13 -1.60 -9.32
N THR A 403 15.28 -0.98 -9.56
CA THR A 403 16.59 -1.39 -9.03
C THR A 403 17.13 -0.27 -8.14
N ASP A 404 17.62 -0.63 -6.94
CA ASP A 404 18.20 0.30 -5.96
C ASP A 404 17.29 1.51 -5.62
N GLY A 405 15.97 1.30 -5.71
CA GLY A 405 14.99 2.31 -5.31
C GLY A 405 14.94 2.47 -3.79
N THR A 406 14.51 3.65 -3.35
CA THR A 406 14.26 3.94 -1.93
C THR A 406 12.82 4.40 -1.72
N ARG A 407 12.22 3.96 -0.63
CA ARG A 407 10.90 4.41 -0.18
C ARG A 407 11.05 5.04 1.21
N ARG A 408 10.97 6.37 1.28
CA ARG A 408 11.11 7.11 2.54
C ARG A 408 9.84 7.15 3.38
N TYR A 409 8.65 7.03 2.78
CA TYR A 409 7.38 6.89 3.49
C TYR A 409 6.92 5.44 3.44
N MET A 410 6.70 4.85 4.60
CA MET A 410 6.25 3.47 4.77
C MET A 410 5.00 3.48 5.64
N HIS A 411 3.94 2.87 5.16
CA HIS A 411 2.72 2.70 5.94
C HIS A 411 2.43 1.20 6.17
N HIS A 412 2.41 0.79 7.43
CA HIS A 412 2.12 -0.58 7.83
C HIS A 412 0.78 -0.66 8.54
N TYR A 413 0.06 -1.75 8.33
CA TYR A 413 -1.29 -1.99 8.86
C TYR A 413 -1.37 -3.37 9.49
N ASN A 414 -1.90 -3.44 10.70
CA ASN A 414 -2.07 -4.68 11.45
C ASN A 414 -3.53 -4.79 11.93
N ALA A 415 -4.13 -5.98 11.77
CA ALA A 415 -5.49 -6.26 12.20
C ALA A 415 -5.61 -7.68 12.79
N PRO A 416 -5.11 -7.90 14.02
CA PRO A 416 -5.16 -9.21 14.68
C PRO A 416 -6.60 -9.62 15.03
N GLY A 417 -6.84 -10.92 15.25
CA GLY A 417 -8.17 -11.50 15.45
C GLY A 417 -8.98 -10.90 16.59
N TYR A 418 -8.34 -10.41 17.65
CA TYR A 418 -9.09 -9.75 18.76
C TYR A 418 -9.90 -8.53 18.28
N THR A 419 -9.56 -7.94 17.15
CA THR A 419 -10.24 -6.77 16.60
C THR A 419 -11.67 -7.07 16.14
N VAL A 420 -11.95 -8.34 15.83
CA VAL A 420 -13.28 -8.89 15.53
C VAL A 420 -13.80 -9.81 16.63
N GLY A 421 -13.06 -9.96 17.74
CA GLY A 421 -13.44 -10.82 18.86
C GLY A 421 -13.13 -12.32 18.65
N GLU A 422 -12.19 -12.64 17.73
CA GLU A 422 -11.84 -14.01 17.38
C GLU A 422 -10.42 -14.40 17.84
N CYS A 423 -10.25 -15.67 18.19
CA CYS A 423 -8.93 -16.26 18.38
C CYS A 423 -8.33 -16.57 17.01
N SER A 424 -7.21 -15.95 16.65
CA SER A 424 -6.51 -16.21 15.41
C SER A 424 -5.02 -16.46 15.63
N ARG A 425 -4.41 -17.20 14.70
CA ARG A 425 -2.96 -17.41 14.74
C ARG A 425 -2.22 -16.11 14.41
N MET A 426 -1.32 -15.70 15.28
CA MET A 426 -0.43 -14.58 15.00
C MET A 426 0.66 -15.00 13.99
N GLY A 427 0.90 -14.16 13.01
CA GLY A 427 1.86 -14.44 11.93
C GLY A 427 2.29 -13.18 11.20
N SER A 428 2.88 -13.35 10.02
CA SER A 428 3.19 -12.24 9.11
C SER A 428 1.90 -11.61 8.58
N PRO A 429 1.91 -10.32 8.22
CA PRO A 429 0.76 -9.67 7.59
C PRO A 429 0.26 -10.46 6.38
N GLY A 430 -1.05 -10.67 6.30
CA GLY A 430 -1.70 -11.31 5.18
C GLY A 430 -1.92 -10.35 4.00
N ARG A 431 -2.47 -10.86 2.90
CA ARG A 431 -2.75 -10.07 1.70
C ARG A 431 -3.70 -8.89 1.95
N ARG A 432 -4.65 -9.07 2.89
CA ARG A 432 -5.62 -8.02 3.26
C ARG A 432 -4.91 -6.86 3.96
N GLU A 433 -4.05 -7.18 4.94
CA GLU A 433 -3.29 -6.19 5.68
C GLU A 433 -2.36 -5.38 4.77
N ILE A 434 -1.64 -6.04 3.86
CA ILE A 434 -0.79 -5.38 2.86
C ILE A 434 -1.63 -4.43 1.99
N GLY A 435 -2.78 -4.88 1.49
CA GLY A 435 -3.65 -4.05 0.64
C GLY A 435 -4.26 -2.85 1.37
N HIS A 436 -4.66 -2.99 2.63
CA HIS A 436 -5.20 -1.90 3.45
C HIS A 436 -4.10 -0.89 3.82
N GLY A 437 -2.90 -1.37 4.13
CA GLY A 437 -1.73 -0.52 4.38
C GLY A 437 -1.36 0.32 3.16
N TYR A 438 -1.30 -0.31 1.99
CA TYR A 438 -0.99 0.36 0.73
C TYR A 438 -2.02 1.42 0.33
N LEU A 439 -3.32 1.18 0.56
CA LEU A 439 -4.35 2.18 0.29
C LEU A 439 -4.16 3.44 1.16
N ALA A 440 -3.87 3.27 2.44
CA ALA A 440 -3.61 4.40 3.35
C ALA A 440 -2.27 5.10 3.01
N GLU A 441 -1.24 4.36 2.61
CA GLU A 441 0.03 4.91 2.10
C GLU A 441 -0.22 5.80 0.88
N ARG A 442 -0.90 5.24 -0.13
CA ARG A 442 -1.20 5.92 -1.39
C ARG A 442 -2.08 7.16 -1.18
N ALA A 443 -2.98 7.12 -0.20
CA ALA A 443 -3.85 8.25 0.16
C ALA A 443 -3.07 9.46 0.69
N LEU A 444 -1.96 9.23 1.38
CA LEU A 444 -1.19 10.28 2.06
C LEU A 444 0.04 10.76 1.27
N MET A 445 0.58 9.93 0.37
CA MET A 445 1.75 10.28 -0.44
C MET A 445 1.65 11.64 -1.14
N PRO A 446 0.53 12.03 -1.77
CA PRO A 446 0.44 13.31 -2.50
C PRO A 446 0.53 14.56 -1.63
N VAL A 447 0.32 14.41 -0.34
CA VAL A 447 0.31 15.54 0.61
C VAL A 447 1.55 15.59 1.52
N LEU A 448 2.45 14.62 1.40
CA LEU A 448 3.71 14.64 2.13
C LEU A 448 4.63 15.75 1.59
N PRO A 449 5.44 16.39 2.45
CA PRO A 449 6.46 17.34 2.01
C PRO A 449 7.52 16.64 1.15
N SER A 450 8.23 17.41 0.33
CA SER A 450 9.37 16.90 -0.42
C SER A 450 10.52 16.48 0.52
N GLU A 451 11.48 15.74 -0.01
CA GLU A 451 12.68 15.35 0.75
C GLU A 451 13.55 16.55 1.11
N GLU A 452 13.55 17.58 0.26
CA GLU A 452 14.27 18.81 0.52
C GLU A 452 13.66 19.60 1.69
N GLU A 453 12.32 19.65 1.76
CA GLU A 453 11.58 20.35 2.81
C GLU A 453 11.60 19.59 4.15
N PHE A 454 11.53 18.25 4.09
CA PHE A 454 11.46 17.41 5.28
C PHE A 454 12.29 16.13 5.09
N PRO A 455 13.60 16.16 5.39
CA PRO A 455 14.58 15.12 5.05
C PRO A 455 14.52 13.92 6.01
N TYR A 456 13.34 13.35 6.22
CA TYR A 456 13.13 12.20 7.09
C TYR A 456 12.61 11.00 6.33
N ALA A 457 13.06 9.83 6.70
CA ALA A 457 12.33 8.60 6.50
C ALA A 457 11.17 8.56 7.53
N ILE A 458 9.97 8.31 7.05
CA ILE A 458 8.73 8.35 7.85
C ILE A 458 8.13 6.94 7.87
N ARG A 459 8.00 6.35 9.05
CA ARG A 459 7.25 5.10 9.22
C ARG A 459 5.99 5.35 10.01
N SER A 460 4.84 5.11 9.39
CA SER A 460 3.51 5.15 10.00
C SER A 460 3.01 3.71 10.19
N VAL A 461 2.61 3.37 11.39
CA VAL A 461 2.06 2.04 11.71
C VAL A 461 0.66 2.20 12.26
N THR A 462 -0.30 1.60 11.59
CA THR A 462 -1.67 1.55 12.07
C THR A 462 -1.98 0.18 12.66
N ASP A 463 -2.31 0.15 13.93
CA ASP A 463 -2.86 -1.01 14.62
C ASP A 463 -4.38 -0.83 14.74
N ILE A 464 -5.14 -1.73 14.14
CA ILE A 464 -6.59 -1.74 14.32
C ILE A 464 -6.91 -2.30 15.70
N MET A 465 -7.73 -1.58 16.45
CA MET A 465 -8.14 -1.95 17.82
C MET A 465 -9.51 -2.61 17.85
N SER A 466 -10.38 -2.24 16.91
CA SER A 466 -11.71 -2.80 16.75
C SER A 466 -12.21 -2.63 15.33
N GLN A 467 -12.96 -3.59 14.78
CA GLN A 467 -13.47 -3.59 13.40
C GLN A 467 -15.01 -3.65 13.37
N ASN A 468 -15.59 -2.82 12.49
CA ASN A 468 -16.99 -2.93 12.03
C ASN A 468 -17.11 -2.17 10.69
N GLY A 469 -16.39 -2.64 9.70
CA GLY A 469 -16.32 -2.04 8.36
C GLY A 469 -15.43 -0.82 8.25
N SER A 470 -14.84 -0.67 7.06
CA SER A 470 -14.05 0.52 6.66
C SER A 470 -12.81 0.81 7.52
N THR A 471 -12.09 -0.22 7.92
CA THR A 471 -10.86 -0.07 8.74
C THR A 471 -9.74 0.66 8.00
N SER A 472 -9.62 0.48 6.66
CA SER A 472 -8.62 1.21 5.85
C SER A 472 -8.84 2.72 5.85
N MET A 473 -10.11 3.18 5.89
CA MET A 473 -10.42 4.60 5.98
C MET A 473 -10.17 5.15 7.38
N ALA A 474 -10.41 4.36 8.42
CA ALA A 474 -9.98 4.70 9.78
C ALA A 474 -8.44 4.77 9.87
N ALA A 475 -7.72 3.85 9.23
CA ALA A 475 -6.27 3.89 9.11
C ALA A 475 -5.76 5.17 8.44
N THR A 476 -6.36 5.57 7.31
CA THR A 476 -6.01 6.83 6.62
C THR A 476 -6.22 8.05 7.52
N CYS A 477 -7.38 8.16 8.18
CA CYS A 477 -7.68 9.30 9.06
C CYS A 477 -6.76 9.34 10.30
N SER A 478 -6.51 8.19 10.95
CA SER A 478 -5.59 8.13 12.08
C SER A 478 -4.16 8.45 11.68
N SER A 479 -3.70 7.94 10.52
CA SER A 479 -2.35 8.23 10.01
C SER A 479 -2.16 9.71 9.69
N CYS A 480 -3.16 10.35 9.09
CA CYS A 480 -3.13 11.78 8.84
C CYS A 480 -2.98 12.58 10.14
N LEU A 481 -3.80 12.29 11.16
CA LEU A 481 -3.70 12.93 12.47
C LEU A 481 -2.35 12.66 13.17
N ALA A 482 -1.82 11.43 13.09
CA ALA A 482 -0.55 11.09 13.70
C ALA A 482 0.65 11.75 13.01
N LEU A 483 0.61 11.91 11.67
CA LEU A 483 1.61 12.66 10.92
C LEU A 483 1.58 14.16 11.29
N MET A 484 0.39 14.75 11.42
CA MET A 484 0.22 16.11 11.89
C MET A 484 0.70 16.28 13.34
N ASP A 485 0.43 15.32 14.23
CA ASP A 485 0.92 15.28 15.61
C ASP A 485 2.44 15.14 15.70
N ALA A 486 3.06 14.44 14.73
CA ALA A 486 4.51 14.33 14.61
C ALA A 486 5.20 15.61 14.10
N GLY A 487 4.46 16.61 13.67
CA GLY A 487 4.99 17.84 13.07
C GLY A 487 5.43 17.65 11.61
N VAL A 488 4.96 16.61 10.91
CA VAL A 488 5.19 16.47 9.47
C VAL A 488 4.38 17.53 8.73
N PRO A 489 4.99 18.44 7.97
CA PRO A 489 4.31 19.56 7.33
C PRO A 489 3.51 19.09 6.09
N LEU A 490 2.38 18.40 6.34
CA LEU A 490 1.48 17.97 5.28
C LEU A 490 0.96 19.17 4.48
N LYS A 491 0.94 19.06 3.16
CA LYS A 491 0.38 20.09 2.27
C LYS A 491 -1.08 20.40 2.61
N ARG A 492 -1.87 19.37 2.87
CA ARG A 492 -3.27 19.42 3.34
C ARG A 492 -3.63 18.15 4.10
N PRO A 493 -4.54 18.19 5.04
CA PRO A 493 -5.03 16.99 5.70
C PRO A 493 -5.92 16.15 4.78
N VAL A 494 -5.85 14.84 4.96
CA VAL A 494 -6.59 13.83 4.18
C VAL A 494 -7.59 13.12 5.08
N SER A 495 -8.80 12.95 4.59
CA SER A 495 -9.80 12.06 5.17
C SER A 495 -10.24 10.97 4.19
N GLY A 496 -10.90 9.93 4.69
CA GLY A 496 -11.41 8.84 3.88
C GLY A 496 -12.76 8.33 4.35
N VAL A 497 -13.58 7.90 3.39
CA VAL A 497 -14.89 7.29 3.63
C VAL A 497 -15.08 6.08 2.73
N ALA A 498 -15.79 5.04 3.23
CA ALA A 498 -16.24 3.93 2.41
C ALA A 498 -17.72 4.09 2.07
N MET A 499 -18.04 3.95 0.80
CA MET A 499 -19.38 4.00 0.26
C MET A 499 -19.89 2.59 0.00
N GLY A 500 -21.14 2.32 0.38
CA GLY A 500 -21.83 1.09 0.04
C GLY A 500 -22.84 1.31 -1.08
N LEU A 501 -23.30 0.21 -1.66
CA LEU A 501 -24.34 0.21 -2.68
C LEU A 501 -25.25 -0.99 -2.50
N MET A 502 -26.56 -0.76 -2.64
CA MET A 502 -27.55 -1.80 -2.86
C MET A 502 -28.33 -1.48 -4.11
N MET A 503 -28.41 -2.42 -5.04
CA MET A 503 -29.20 -2.30 -6.26
C MET A 503 -30.57 -2.93 -6.07
N ASP A 504 -31.62 -2.26 -6.55
CA ASP A 504 -32.97 -2.80 -6.70
C ASP A 504 -33.36 -2.66 -8.18
N GLY A 505 -33.13 -3.71 -8.94
CA GLY A 505 -33.10 -3.62 -10.40
C GLY A 505 -32.05 -2.60 -10.85
N ASP A 506 -32.48 -1.58 -11.59
CA ASP A 506 -31.60 -0.52 -12.08
C ASP A 506 -31.46 0.68 -11.09
N LYS A 507 -32.17 0.64 -9.98
CA LYS A 507 -32.16 1.74 -9.01
C LYS A 507 -31.07 1.56 -7.96
N PRO A 508 -30.10 2.50 -7.85
CA PRO A 508 -29.06 2.45 -6.84
C PRO A 508 -29.52 3.07 -5.52
N TYR A 509 -29.11 2.46 -4.41
CA TYR A 509 -29.16 3.02 -3.06
C TYR A 509 -27.74 3.11 -2.52
N VAL A 510 -27.16 4.31 -2.60
CA VAL A 510 -25.78 4.57 -2.17
C VAL A 510 -25.76 4.91 -0.68
N LEU A 511 -24.89 4.23 0.06
CA LEU A 511 -24.71 4.36 1.51
C LEU A 511 -23.39 5.07 1.82
N THR A 512 -23.44 6.13 2.64
CA THR A 512 -22.23 6.80 3.14
C THR A 512 -21.76 6.15 4.43
N ASP A 513 -20.45 5.88 4.56
CA ASP A 513 -19.82 5.23 5.73
C ASP A 513 -20.37 3.82 5.98
N LEU A 514 -19.98 2.91 5.09
CA LEU A 514 -20.34 1.49 5.09
C LEU A 514 -19.88 0.77 6.36
N MET A 515 -20.71 -0.09 6.92
CA MET A 515 -20.39 -1.01 8.02
C MET A 515 -20.46 -2.47 7.60
N ASP A 516 -19.91 -3.41 8.42
CA ASP A 516 -19.77 -4.83 8.05
C ASP A 516 -21.09 -5.49 7.63
N ALA A 517 -22.18 -5.28 8.36
CA ALA A 517 -23.49 -5.85 8.03
C ALA A 517 -24.04 -5.38 6.67
N GLU A 518 -23.72 -4.14 6.31
CA GLU A 518 -24.09 -3.53 5.03
C GLU A 518 -23.15 -3.96 3.91
N ASP A 519 -21.85 -4.10 4.19
CA ASP A 519 -20.89 -4.68 3.25
C ASP A 519 -21.30 -6.12 2.92
N PHE A 520 -21.59 -6.94 3.94
CA PHE A 520 -22.06 -8.32 3.73
C PHE A 520 -23.31 -8.39 2.84
N ALA A 521 -24.29 -7.50 3.07
CA ALA A 521 -25.54 -7.46 2.33
C ALA A 521 -25.47 -6.68 1.01
N GLY A 522 -24.46 -5.83 0.81
CA GLY A 522 -24.33 -4.90 -0.29
C GLY A 522 -23.74 -5.47 -1.57
N ASP A 523 -23.72 -4.63 -2.59
CA ASP A 523 -23.27 -4.92 -3.95
C ASP A 523 -21.92 -4.29 -4.29
N MET A 524 -21.46 -3.30 -3.48
CA MET A 524 -20.21 -2.58 -3.66
C MET A 524 -19.66 -2.07 -2.31
N ASP A 525 -18.34 -2.12 -2.14
CA ASP A 525 -17.55 -1.39 -1.14
C ASP A 525 -16.58 -0.47 -1.87
N PHE A 526 -16.81 0.84 -1.83
CA PHE A 526 -16.06 1.83 -2.55
C PHE A 526 -15.40 2.84 -1.61
N LYS A 527 -14.10 2.76 -1.47
CA LYS A 527 -13.29 3.59 -0.60
C LYS A 527 -12.75 4.79 -1.37
N VAL A 528 -12.96 6.00 -0.84
CA VAL A 528 -12.50 7.25 -1.43
C VAL A 528 -11.78 8.08 -0.38
N THR A 529 -10.56 8.50 -0.67
CA THR A 529 -9.75 9.39 0.18
C THR A 529 -9.44 10.69 -0.55
N GLY A 530 -9.19 11.75 0.18
CA GLY A 530 -8.78 13.02 -0.41
C GLY A 530 -8.76 14.17 0.57
N THR A 531 -8.32 15.31 0.04
CA THR A 531 -8.26 16.61 0.70
C THR A 531 -9.51 17.45 0.40
N THR A 532 -9.47 18.74 0.72
CA THR A 532 -10.47 19.72 0.28
C THR A 532 -10.44 20.00 -1.22
N GLU A 533 -9.31 19.75 -1.88
CA GLU A 533 -9.08 20.09 -3.30
C GLU A 533 -9.45 18.95 -4.25
N GLY A 534 -9.28 17.70 -3.80
CA GLY A 534 -9.52 16.54 -4.66
C GLY A 534 -9.20 15.21 -4.01
N VAL A 535 -9.31 14.20 -4.82
CA VAL A 535 -9.08 12.79 -4.46
C VAL A 535 -7.57 12.50 -4.42
N THR A 536 -7.16 11.68 -3.44
CA THR A 536 -5.77 11.18 -3.33
C THR A 536 -5.65 9.69 -3.57
N ALA A 537 -6.66 8.89 -3.19
CA ALA A 537 -6.72 7.48 -3.56
C ALA A 537 -8.17 6.96 -3.57
N MET A 538 -8.38 5.91 -4.37
CA MET A 538 -9.66 5.20 -4.45
C MET A 538 -9.43 3.71 -4.57
N GLN A 539 -10.37 2.91 -4.02
CA GLN A 539 -10.40 1.47 -4.20
C GLN A 539 -11.85 0.98 -4.17
N MET A 540 -12.27 0.26 -5.20
CA MET A 540 -13.62 -0.29 -5.30
C MET A 540 -13.58 -1.82 -5.39
N ASP A 541 -14.35 -2.47 -4.53
CA ASP A 541 -14.65 -3.90 -4.55
C ASP A 541 -16.13 -4.10 -4.88
N MET A 542 -16.45 -4.96 -5.86
CA MET A 542 -17.83 -5.26 -6.26
C MET A 542 -18.22 -6.69 -5.96
N LYS A 543 -19.52 -6.92 -5.85
CA LYS A 543 -20.16 -8.23 -5.68
C LYS A 543 -21.22 -8.52 -6.75
N VAL A 544 -21.25 -7.66 -7.79
CA VAL A 544 -22.13 -7.73 -8.97
C VAL A 544 -21.30 -7.74 -10.25
N HIS A 545 -21.92 -8.09 -11.38
CA HIS A 545 -21.22 -8.37 -12.64
C HIS A 545 -20.83 -7.13 -13.47
N GLY A 546 -20.88 -5.95 -12.90
CA GLY A 546 -20.51 -4.67 -13.51
C GLY A 546 -21.47 -3.56 -13.11
N LEU A 547 -20.96 -2.35 -13.00
CA LEU A 547 -21.75 -1.15 -12.68
C LEU A 547 -21.60 -0.10 -13.77
N PRO A 548 -22.68 0.60 -14.13
CA PRO A 548 -22.61 1.73 -15.03
C PRO A 548 -21.92 2.93 -14.38
N ILE A 549 -21.24 3.75 -15.18
CA ILE A 549 -20.52 4.96 -14.72
C ILE A 549 -21.41 5.92 -13.92
N SER A 550 -22.70 6.02 -14.27
CA SER A 550 -23.64 6.90 -13.58
C SER A 550 -23.78 6.56 -12.08
N VAL A 551 -23.81 5.28 -11.73
CA VAL A 551 -23.88 4.81 -10.33
C VAL A 551 -22.58 5.14 -9.57
N LEU A 552 -21.44 4.94 -10.22
CA LEU A 552 -20.13 5.28 -9.64
C LEU A 552 -19.98 6.78 -9.45
N SER A 553 -20.44 7.58 -10.41
CA SER A 553 -20.48 9.04 -10.30
C SER A 553 -21.29 9.52 -9.09
N GLU A 554 -22.47 8.92 -8.85
CA GLU A 554 -23.27 9.24 -7.67
C GLU A 554 -22.53 8.88 -6.37
N ALA A 555 -21.92 7.71 -6.31
CA ALA A 555 -21.16 7.27 -5.14
C ALA A 555 -19.98 8.19 -4.84
N ILE A 556 -19.21 8.59 -5.84
CA ILE A 556 -18.06 9.49 -5.70
C ILE A 556 -18.49 10.87 -5.21
N LYS A 557 -19.58 11.43 -5.76
CA LYS A 557 -20.12 12.74 -5.33
C LYS A 557 -20.62 12.71 -3.89
N LYS A 558 -21.28 11.64 -3.45
CA LYS A 558 -21.67 11.45 -2.04
C LYS A 558 -20.45 11.23 -1.13
N ALA A 559 -19.42 10.55 -1.61
CA ALA A 559 -18.17 10.36 -0.88
C ALA A 559 -17.48 11.69 -0.56
N HIS A 560 -17.55 12.69 -1.46
CA HIS A 560 -17.03 14.04 -1.18
C HIS A 560 -17.67 14.65 0.08
N ALA A 561 -19.00 14.62 0.19
CA ALA A 561 -19.70 15.15 1.36
C ALA A 561 -19.31 14.40 2.65
N GLY A 562 -19.24 13.06 2.59
CA GLY A 562 -18.81 12.23 3.71
C GLY A 562 -17.37 12.53 4.15
N ARG A 563 -16.44 12.69 3.21
CA ARG A 563 -15.03 13.06 3.48
C ARG A 563 -14.96 14.44 4.17
N MET A 564 -15.68 15.44 3.67
CA MET A 564 -15.69 16.78 4.25
C MET A 564 -16.25 16.78 5.68
N PHE A 565 -17.28 15.98 5.96
CA PHE A 565 -17.79 15.82 7.32
C PHE A 565 -16.75 15.22 8.26
N ILE A 566 -16.05 14.16 7.84
CA ILE A 566 -14.98 13.51 8.63
C ILE A 566 -13.80 14.48 8.81
N LEU A 567 -13.38 15.16 7.75
CA LEU A 567 -12.27 16.11 7.78
C LEU A 567 -12.53 17.26 8.76
N LYS A 568 -13.75 17.79 8.78
CA LYS A 568 -14.15 18.82 9.75
C LYS A 568 -13.99 18.35 11.20
N HIS A 569 -14.34 17.08 11.49
CA HIS A 569 -14.12 16.50 12.80
C HIS A 569 -12.63 16.38 13.13
N MET A 570 -11.81 15.87 12.20
CA MET A 570 -10.37 15.75 12.40
C MET A 570 -9.72 17.10 12.71
N LEU A 571 -10.08 18.15 11.96
CA LEU A 571 -9.57 19.50 12.14
C LEU A 571 -10.07 20.16 13.44
N SER A 572 -11.17 19.72 14.03
CA SER A 572 -11.58 20.16 15.36
C SER A 572 -10.70 19.62 16.49
N VAL A 573 -9.97 18.53 16.23
CA VAL A 573 -9.03 17.91 17.19
C VAL A 573 -7.61 18.45 17.01
N LEU A 574 -7.18 18.63 15.75
CA LEU A 574 -5.88 19.19 15.40
C LEU A 574 -6.02 19.98 14.09
N GLU A 575 -5.91 21.31 14.17
CA GLU A 575 -6.16 22.21 13.02
C GLU A 575 -5.14 22.06 11.88
N GLY A 576 -3.92 21.65 12.19
CA GLY A 576 -2.83 21.46 11.24
C GLY A 576 -1.64 20.74 11.86
N PRO A 577 -0.57 20.52 11.11
CA PRO A 577 0.67 19.97 11.65
C PRO A 577 1.19 20.81 12.82
N ARG A 578 1.75 20.15 13.85
CA ARG A 578 2.44 20.86 14.92
C ARG A 578 3.65 21.60 14.36
N ASP A 579 3.97 22.73 14.96
CA ASP A 579 5.11 23.59 14.61
C ASP A 579 6.46 23.08 15.13
N HIS A 580 6.45 21.98 15.87
CA HIS A 580 7.63 21.36 16.48
C HIS A 580 7.55 19.83 16.41
N LEU A 581 8.70 19.20 16.32
CA LEU A 581 8.83 17.75 16.40
C LEU A 581 8.78 17.28 17.86
N SER A 582 8.42 16.00 18.05
CA SER A 582 8.56 15.34 19.34
C SER A 582 10.00 15.51 19.89
N PRO A 583 10.16 15.66 21.21
CA PRO A 583 11.49 15.72 21.82
C PRO A 583 12.30 14.42 21.65
N TYR A 584 11.64 13.33 21.26
CA TYR A 584 12.27 12.04 20.97
C TYR A 584 12.62 11.85 19.49
N ALA A 585 12.08 12.69 18.60
CA ALA A 585 12.42 12.63 17.19
C ALA A 585 13.87 13.14 16.95
N PRO A 586 14.64 12.50 16.08
CA PRO A 586 15.96 13.01 15.72
C PRO A 586 15.81 14.37 15.03
N ARG A 587 16.67 15.31 15.40
CA ARG A 587 16.84 16.56 14.66
C ARG A 587 17.84 16.36 13.55
N ILE A 588 17.66 17.06 12.44
CA ILE A 588 18.50 16.94 11.26
C ILE A 588 18.98 18.34 10.87
N GLU A 589 20.31 18.48 10.77
CA GLU A 589 20.97 19.68 10.25
C GLU A 589 21.69 19.36 8.95
N LYS A 590 21.68 20.32 8.03
CA LYS A 590 22.32 20.20 6.71
C LYS A 590 23.53 21.11 6.64
N LEU A 591 24.62 20.59 6.10
CA LEU A 591 25.85 21.34 5.82
C LEU A 591 26.28 21.05 4.38
N MET A 592 26.43 22.11 3.59
CA MET A 592 27.00 21.98 2.25
C MET A 592 28.53 22.18 2.33
N ILE A 593 29.28 21.23 1.78
CA ILE A 593 30.75 21.31 1.66
C ILE A 593 31.16 21.23 0.19
N ASN A 594 32.41 21.61 -0.09
CA ASN A 594 33.00 21.37 -1.40
C ASN A 594 33.10 19.84 -1.64
N PRO A 595 32.56 19.29 -2.77
CA PRO A 595 32.63 17.86 -3.08
C PRO A 595 34.04 17.26 -3.03
N ASP A 596 35.05 18.02 -3.37
CA ASP A 596 36.46 17.60 -3.30
C ASP A 596 36.91 17.28 -1.85
N LYS A 597 36.20 17.78 -0.85
CA LYS A 597 36.46 17.56 0.58
C LYS A 597 35.73 16.34 1.18
N ILE A 598 34.85 15.70 0.44
CA ILE A 598 34.14 14.49 0.89
C ILE A 598 35.12 13.43 1.39
N GLY A 599 36.23 13.22 0.64
CA GLY A 599 37.28 12.29 1.03
C GLY A 599 37.94 12.59 2.38
N ALA A 600 38.06 13.88 2.74
CA ALA A 600 38.62 14.30 4.03
C ALA A 600 37.67 14.01 5.21
N VAL A 601 36.37 14.10 4.99
CA VAL A 601 35.34 13.76 6.01
C VAL A 601 35.19 12.25 6.17
N ILE A 602 35.20 11.49 5.07
CA ILE A 602 35.07 10.02 5.11
C ILE A 602 36.35 9.40 5.70
N GLY A 603 37.53 9.87 5.27
CA GLY A 603 38.80 9.28 5.65
C GLY A 603 39.09 7.94 4.95
N LYS A 604 40.29 7.39 5.16
CA LYS A 604 40.68 6.11 4.55
C LYS A 604 39.83 4.96 5.07
N GLY A 605 39.05 4.36 4.17
CA GLY A 605 38.13 3.25 4.55
C GLY A 605 37.05 3.65 5.54
N GLY A 606 36.67 4.94 5.62
CA GLY A 606 35.61 5.41 6.51
C GLY A 606 36.06 5.73 7.94
N GLU A 607 37.36 5.72 8.23
CA GLU A 607 37.91 5.87 9.58
C GLU A 607 37.47 7.16 10.26
N ILE A 608 37.48 8.31 9.54
CA ILE A 608 37.17 9.61 10.14
C ILE A 608 35.70 9.75 10.42
N ILE A 609 34.83 9.42 9.45
CA ILE A 609 33.36 9.49 9.65
C ILE A 609 32.91 8.56 10.77
N ASN A 610 33.44 7.35 10.84
CA ASN A 610 33.14 6.40 11.90
C ASN A 610 33.57 6.92 13.28
N LYS A 611 34.74 7.63 13.33
CA LYS A 611 35.21 8.24 14.57
C LYS A 611 34.33 9.39 15.01
N ILE A 612 33.93 10.27 14.09
CA ILE A 612 33.00 11.37 14.39
C ILE A 612 31.68 10.79 14.95
N THR A 613 31.10 9.80 14.27
CA THR A 613 29.86 9.12 14.71
C THR A 613 30.03 8.49 16.10
N ALA A 614 31.15 7.80 16.36
CA ALA A 614 31.37 7.13 17.63
C ALA A 614 31.55 8.12 18.81
N GLU A 615 32.25 9.24 18.58
CA GLU A 615 32.54 10.22 19.65
C GLU A 615 31.38 11.19 19.90
N THR A 616 30.62 11.55 18.86
CA THR A 616 29.49 12.48 19.00
C THR A 616 28.16 11.75 19.22
N GLY A 617 28.03 10.52 18.75
CA GLY A 617 26.78 9.78 18.73
C GLY A 617 25.77 10.36 17.72
N ALA A 618 26.22 11.15 16.73
CA ALA A 618 25.41 11.66 15.64
C ALA A 618 25.54 10.74 14.41
N GLU A 619 24.47 10.54 13.69
CA GLU A 619 24.49 9.87 12.38
C GLU A 619 24.81 10.88 11.28
N ILE A 620 25.70 10.50 10.37
CA ILE A 620 26.18 11.38 9.30
C ILE A 620 25.95 10.69 7.97
N ASN A 621 25.24 11.35 7.07
CA ASN A 621 25.07 10.94 5.67
C ASN A 621 25.73 11.98 4.76
N ILE A 622 26.44 11.52 3.71
CA ILE A 622 27.16 12.38 2.77
C ILE A 622 26.73 12.01 1.36
N GLU A 623 26.28 13.01 0.61
CA GLU A 623 25.93 12.87 -0.79
C GLU A 623 27.10 13.27 -1.70
N GLU A 624 27.10 12.77 -2.93
CA GLU A 624 28.09 13.12 -3.95
C GLU A 624 28.07 14.61 -4.30
N SER A 625 26.95 15.29 -4.09
CA SER A 625 26.77 16.74 -4.23
C SER A 625 27.58 17.57 -3.24
N GLY A 626 28.10 16.95 -2.16
CA GLY A 626 28.71 17.64 -1.02
C GLY A 626 27.70 18.00 0.08
N LEU A 627 26.45 17.64 -0.05
CA LEU A 627 25.47 17.81 1.02
C LEU A 627 25.72 16.79 2.13
N ILE A 628 25.97 17.27 3.34
CA ILE A 628 26.10 16.45 4.54
C ILE A 628 24.86 16.66 5.40
N THR A 629 24.24 15.56 5.80
CA THR A 629 23.13 15.54 6.74
C THR A 629 23.61 14.94 8.05
N VAL A 630 23.45 15.67 9.15
CA VAL A 630 23.84 15.25 10.51
C VAL A 630 22.57 15.13 11.35
N ALA A 631 22.34 13.96 11.91
CA ALA A 631 21.12 13.64 12.67
C ALA A 631 21.44 13.14 14.08
N ALA A 632 20.77 13.66 15.09
CA ALA A 632 20.77 13.15 16.45
C ALA A 632 19.54 13.62 17.24
N ALA A 633 19.18 12.92 18.32
CA ALA A 633 18.12 13.37 19.22
C ALA A 633 18.51 14.61 20.03
N ASP A 634 19.80 14.87 20.22
CA ASP A 634 20.37 15.95 21.02
C ASP A 634 21.11 16.95 20.11
N THR A 635 20.73 18.22 20.22
CA THR A 635 21.31 19.31 19.42
C THR A 635 22.81 19.48 19.69
N ASP A 636 23.26 19.30 20.95
CA ASP A 636 24.68 19.41 21.29
C ASP A 636 25.56 18.37 20.55
N LYS A 637 24.99 17.21 20.25
CA LYS A 637 25.67 16.16 19.47
C LYS A 637 25.81 16.57 18.01
N ILE A 638 24.77 17.18 17.46
CA ILE A 638 24.78 17.69 16.08
C ILE A 638 25.82 18.80 15.95
N GLU A 639 25.83 19.77 16.86
CA GLU A 639 26.78 20.89 16.83
C GLU A 639 28.23 20.39 16.90
N LYS A 640 28.52 19.45 17.78
CA LYS A 640 29.87 18.83 17.88
C LYS A 640 30.26 18.13 16.58
N ALA A 641 29.36 17.41 15.94
CA ALA A 641 29.66 16.75 14.69
C ALA A 641 29.85 17.74 13.56
N LEU A 642 28.99 18.77 13.46
CA LEU A 642 29.13 19.84 12.47
C LEU A 642 30.42 20.63 12.62
N ASP A 643 30.79 20.98 13.86
CA ASP A 643 32.04 21.69 14.11
C ASP A 643 33.25 20.86 13.73
N TRP A 644 33.20 19.55 13.99
CA TRP A 644 34.28 18.66 13.55
C TRP A 644 34.34 18.56 12.02
N ILE A 645 33.21 18.40 11.33
CA ILE A 645 33.14 18.37 9.87
C ILE A 645 33.62 19.70 9.28
N ARG A 646 33.19 20.85 9.84
CA ARG A 646 33.68 22.19 9.42
C ARG A 646 35.18 22.31 9.56
N SER A 647 35.76 21.84 10.65
CA SER A 647 37.21 21.88 10.87
C SER A 647 38.01 21.09 9.83
N LEU A 648 37.41 20.04 9.24
CA LEU A 648 38.02 19.20 8.20
C LEU A 648 37.84 19.78 6.77
N THR A 649 36.83 20.62 6.60
CA THR A 649 36.39 21.12 5.29
C THR A 649 36.64 22.61 5.10
N GLU A 650 37.01 23.32 6.19
CA GLU A 650 37.33 24.75 6.14
C GLU A 650 38.46 25.03 5.13
N GLU A 651 38.22 26.00 4.24
CA GLU A 651 39.21 26.45 3.26
C GLU A 651 39.97 27.67 3.77
N PRO A 652 41.25 27.77 3.47
CA PRO A 652 42.04 28.92 3.89
C PRO A 652 41.56 30.19 3.18
N GLU A 653 41.22 31.23 3.95
CA GLU A 653 40.78 32.54 3.46
C GLU A 653 41.89 33.58 3.59
N VAL A 654 42.18 34.29 2.47
CA VAL A 654 43.13 35.38 2.47
C VAL A 654 42.64 36.52 3.37
N GLY A 655 43.50 36.97 4.27
CA GLY A 655 43.20 38.02 5.26
C GLY A 655 42.77 37.49 6.64
N LYS A 656 42.39 36.22 6.76
CA LYS A 656 41.98 35.61 8.03
C LYS A 656 43.18 35.25 8.90
N ILE A 657 43.00 35.38 10.22
CA ILE A 657 44.02 35.03 11.23
C ILE A 657 43.72 33.62 11.75
N TYR A 658 44.72 32.76 11.68
CA TYR A 658 44.66 31.37 12.13
C TYR A 658 45.57 31.17 13.35
N LYS A 659 45.17 30.32 14.26
CA LYS A 659 46.07 29.73 15.27
C LYS A 659 46.69 28.49 14.65
N GLY A 660 47.96 28.57 14.29
CA GLY A 660 48.65 27.46 13.65
C GLY A 660 49.77 26.91 14.52
N LYS A 661 50.20 25.68 14.22
CA LYS A 661 51.30 25.01 14.89
C LYS A 661 52.50 24.90 13.96
N VAL A 662 53.67 25.33 14.41
CA VAL A 662 54.94 25.21 13.65
C VAL A 662 55.28 23.72 13.47
N VAL A 663 55.29 23.25 12.22
CA VAL A 663 55.53 21.83 11.85
C VAL A 663 57.03 21.63 11.50
N THR A 664 57.58 22.55 10.71
CA THR A 664 58.98 22.44 10.24
C THR A 664 59.60 23.80 10.17
N ILE A 665 60.87 23.91 10.55
CA ILE A 665 61.68 25.12 10.40
C ILE A 665 62.74 24.88 9.36
N LYS A 666 62.96 25.88 8.49
CA LYS A 666 63.98 25.95 7.45
C LYS A 666 64.73 27.29 7.57
N GLU A 667 65.91 27.42 6.96
CA GLU A 667 66.72 28.66 6.97
C GLU A 667 65.96 29.90 6.49
N PHE A 668 65.03 29.74 5.54
CA PHE A 668 64.21 30.79 4.92
C PHE A 668 62.88 31.08 5.56
N GLY A 669 62.42 30.25 6.55
CA GLY A 669 61.15 30.43 7.19
C GLY A 669 60.65 29.16 7.92
N ALA A 670 59.38 29.16 8.33
CA ALA A 670 58.72 28.02 8.99
C ALA A 670 57.50 27.59 8.22
N PHE A 671 57.21 26.33 8.27
CA PHE A 671 55.91 25.83 7.84
C PHE A 671 54.99 25.72 9.07
N VAL A 672 53.84 26.32 8.96
CA VAL A 672 52.85 26.39 10.04
C VAL A 672 51.57 25.70 9.56
N ASN A 673 51.14 24.67 10.27
CA ASN A 673 49.91 24.03 10.04
C ASN A 673 48.78 24.93 10.56
N ILE A 674 47.95 25.47 9.68
CA ILE A 674 46.88 26.43 10.01
C ILE A 674 45.51 25.81 10.04
N LEU A 675 45.28 24.70 9.30
CA LEU A 675 44.09 23.89 9.26
C LEU A 675 44.49 22.41 9.13
N PRO A 676 43.64 21.43 9.49
CA PRO A 676 43.98 20.03 9.39
C PRO A 676 44.51 19.65 8.00
N GLY A 677 45.76 19.21 7.92
CA GLY A 677 46.42 18.81 6.68
C GLY A 677 46.83 19.96 5.76
N ILE A 678 46.72 21.22 6.19
CA ILE A 678 47.06 22.40 5.39
C ILE A 678 48.18 23.20 6.06
N ASP A 679 49.36 23.19 5.45
CA ASP A 679 50.51 23.90 5.90
C ASP A 679 50.75 25.17 5.07
N GLY A 680 51.00 26.29 5.74
CA GLY A 680 51.37 27.55 5.10
C GLY A 680 52.81 27.92 5.36
N MET A 681 53.42 28.61 4.41
CA MET A 681 54.79 29.11 4.47
C MET A 681 54.84 30.46 5.19
N LEU A 682 55.46 30.50 6.33
CA LEU A 682 55.82 31.74 7.06
C LEU A 682 57.26 32.09 6.79
N HIS A 683 57.50 33.03 5.84
CA HIS A 683 58.82 33.45 5.48
C HIS A 683 59.50 34.21 6.64
N ILE A 684 60.81 34.09 6.79
CA ILE A 684 61.61 34.76 7.88
C ILE A 684 61.33 36.26 7.98
N SER A 685 61.07 36.93 6.87
CA SER A 685 60.74 38.37 6.85
C SER A 685 59.30 38.67 7.35
N GLN A 686 58.50 37.71 7.50
CA GLN A 686 57.08 37.85 7.93
C GLN A 686 56.82 37.39 9.39
N ILE A 687 57.93 36.96 10.08
CA ILE A 687 57.83 36.48 11.48
C ILE A 687 57.75 37.65 12.46
N SER A 688 58.55 38.72 12.20
CA SER A 688 58.61 39.88 13.10
C SER A 688 58.89 41.16 12.30
N ASP A 689 58.55 42.33 12.87
CA ASP A 689 58.85 43.62 12.32
C ASP A 689 60.38 44.00 12.48
N LYS A 690 61.08 43.31 13.39
CA LYS A 690 62.54 43.45 13.59
C LYS A 690 63.24 42.36 12.78
N ARG A 691 64.44 42.69 12.25
CA ARG A 691 65.28 41.76 11.50
C ARG A 691 65.67 40.58 12.40
N ILE A 692 65.39 39.39 12.04
CA ILE A 692 65.75 38.14 12.73
C ILE A 692 66.97 37.52 12.01
N ALA A 693 67.97 37.04 12.76
CA ALA A 693 69.16 36.40 12.22
C ALA A 693 68.88 34.93 11.81
N LYS A 694 68.14 34.22 12.61
CA LYS A 694 67.71 32.80 12.38
C LYS A 694 66.26 32.60 12.82
N VAL A 695 65.53 31.75 12.10
CA VAL A 695 64.15 31.44 12.41
C VAL A 695 64.03 30.75 13.79
N GLU A 696 64.97 29.90 14.12
CA GLU A 696 65.09 29.16 15.38
C GLU A 696 65.21 30.01 16.63
N ASP A 697 65.69 31.29 16.47
CA ASP A 697 65.82 32.25 17.58
C ASP A 697 64.44 32.71 18.08
N VAL A 698 63.35 32.57 17.25
CA VAL A 698 62.04 33.14 17.53
C VAL A 698 60.95 32.02 17.56
N LEU A 699 61.11 30.98 16.76
CA LEU A 699 60.13 29.92 16.61
C LEU A 699 60.73 28.55 16.97
N LYS A 700 59.90 27.69 17.57
CA LYS A 700 60.24 26.29 17.84
C LYS A 700 59.23 25.35 17.19
N VAL A 701 59.71 24.20 16.71
CA VAL A 701 58.82 23.15 16.21
C VAL A 701 57.85 22.75 17.34
N GLY A 702 56.56 22.68 17.01
CA GLY A 702 55.50 22.40 17.96
C GLY A 702 54.89 23.63 18.64
N GLN A 703 55.48 24.84 18.44
CA GLN A 703 54.99 26.09 19.01
C GLN A 703 53.67 26.51 18.32
N GLU A 704 52.69 26.94 19.10
CA GLU A 704 51.48 27.59 18.60
C GLU A 704 51.75 29.08 18.33
N VAL A 705 51.31 29.52 17.17
CA VAL A 705 51.49 30.92 16.73
C VAL A 705 50.23 31.42 16.05
N LYS A 706 49.93 32.70 16.18
CA LYS A 706 48.88 33.33 15.38
C LYS A 706 49.48 33.86 14.08
N VAL A 707 48.93 33.44 12.96
CA VAL A 707 49.37 33.85 11.63
C VAL A 707 48.20 34.31 10.79
N ARG A 708 48.39 35.36 10.00
CA ARG A 708 47.41 35.78 9.00
C ARG A 708 47.80 35.20 7.64
N LEU A 709 46.82 34.70 6.88
CA LEU A 709 47.01 34.29 5.50
C LEU A 709 47.03 35.54 4.60
N ASP A 710 48.18 35.92 4.08
CA ASP A 710 48.32 37.11 3.26
C ASP A 710 48.05 36.87 1.78
N ALA A 711 48.37 35.72 1.25
CA ALA A 711 48.13 35.36 -0.15
C ALA A 711 48.15 33.83 -0.39
N ILE A 712 47.49 33.40 -1.42
CA ILE A 712 47.62 32.07 -2.02
C ILE A 712 48.25 32.27 -3.41
N ASP A 713 49.38 31.63 -3.67
CA ASP A 713 50.08 31.78 -4.96
C ASP A 713 49.44 30.91 -6.07
N ASP A 714 49.85 31.13 -7.32
CA ASP A 714 49.33 30.40 -8.51
C ASP A 714 49.57 28.88 -8.44
N LYS A 715 50.34 28.38 -7.50
CA LYS A 715 50.60 26.96 -7.23
C LYS A 715 49.88 26.46 -6.00
N GLY A 716 48.94 27.25 -5.46
CA GLY A 716 48.15 26.90 -4.27
C GLY A 716 48.92 26.96 -2.94
N ARG A 717 50.14 27.57 -2.88
CA ARG A 717 50.92 27.66 -1.66
C ARG A 717 50.45 28.86 -0.82
N LEU A 718 50.26 28.63 0.48
CA LEU A 718 49.77 29.62 1.42
C LEU A 718 50.94 30.45 1.97
N ASN A 719 50.89 31.76 1.84
CA ASN A 719 51.85 32.69 2.37
C ASN A 719 51.31 33.33 3.64
N LEU A 720 52.00 33.06 4.77
CA LEU A 720 51.59 33.48 6.09
C LEU A 720 52.43 34.67 6.60
N SER A 721 51.83 35.46 7.48
CA SER A 721 52.48 36.56 8.17
C SER A 721 52.08 36.61 9.65
N MET A 722 53.06 36.82 10.53
CA MET A 722 52.85 37.16 11.95
C MET A 722 52.85 38.67 12.17
N ARG A 723 53.19 39.45 11.15
CA ARG A 723 53.22 40.90 11.24
C ARG A 723 51.83 41.46 11.40
N ARG A 724 51.66 42.41 12.31
CA ARG A 724 50.36 43.06 12.60
C ARG A 724 49.31 42.10 13.13
N VAL A 725 49.74 41.01 13.74
CA VAL A 725 48.85 40.08 14.43
C VAL A 725 49.23 40.10 15.91
N GLU A 726 48.31 40.45 16.78
CA GLU A 726 48.49 40.36 18.23
C GLU A 726 48.61 38.89 18.66
N GLN A 727 49.74 38.55 19.32
CA GLN A 727 50.06 37.18 19.71
C GLN A 727 49.37 36.76 21.01
#